data_b7e395c02c157e982ec2eff265719b90
#
_entry.id   b7e395c02c157e982ec2eff265719b90
#
_cell.length_a   1.000
_cell.length_b   1.000
_cell.length_c   1.000
_cell.angle_alpha   90.00
_cell.angle_beta   90.00
_cell.angle_gamma   90.00
#
_symmetry.space_group_name_H-M   'P 1'
#
loop_
_entity.id
_entity.type
_entity.pdbx_description
1 polymer ?
#
loop_
_entity_poly.entity_id
_entity_poly.type
_entity_poly.pdbx_seq_one_letter_code
_entity_poly.pdbx_strand_id
1 'polypeptide(L)'
;MRDVYTIRLELLRFGPAHNQLLSPLTPYVTLCGNDEPASVTIPLEHHHLLNRLERLRYVTDGAPVSEGQRKAELRELGSIVGRVLANVPALTALLGRASGLTNVLVHIQLVVWGSELALVPFEIVTAPQGFPGVGSPLLTQGDVPVALTREVRRERPLAVEWDRAPRILFAWAEPPGVSRVPAREHLIALRHALEPWIPWRPTPELRVPEVQQRLTVLHNATLDDIRRACRTTSFTHVHLLAHGAERTEAGERQYGIILNRDHRQPAAEVVDGQALAQALRVTSQDGKVSRPTAVTLATCDSGAVGSPLTPGGSIAHDVHASGVPWVIASQLPMTIAGSVTLTECWYSRVLMGEDPRSVVHELRRSLHADARAKHDWASLAVYAVTPPDLSAQVTAFRSRQTKARVDVLFDKAERMSEQAVGPGFETVRKVFVEIRQTLKDYRAEAPVADGPEARRERAERIGLNAAAEKRIALLLRAHAAGDSRQQTERESDESLTRARDLYHKAFSEDWTNHWAITQFLSLNAVHANRSGEELRLSDWWTVARSIALQQCRDTDPVSRAWAFATLAEIELLGFAFGNYAAEQTVDIAARVARHCRTIAEIMGEDSLHVRATRRQFERYARWWSADKPQWQQITAAALQALPQSRNDLHWTSAIP
;
A
#
# COMPACT_ATOMS: atom_id res chain seq x y z
N MET A 1 3.47 -10.80 -8.20
CA MET A 1 4.44 -10.12 -7.30
C MET A 1 5.72 -10.93 -7.29
N ARG A 2 6.90 -10.30 -7.27
CA ARG A 2 8.18 -11.03 -7.14
C ARG A 2 8.33 -11.53 -5.70
N ASP A 3 8.89 -12.71 -5.53
CA ASP A 3 9.30 -13.17 -4.20
C ASP A 3 10.50 -12.36 -3.72
N VAL A 4 10.58 -12.08 -2.43
CA VAL A 4 11.67 -11.28 -1.87
C VAL A 4 12.60 -12.16 -1.05
N TYR A 5 13.87 -12.23 -1.49
CA TYR A 5 14.93 -12.90 -0.76
C TYR A 5 15.75 -11.86 0.02
N THR A 6 15.55 -11.81 1.33
CA THR A 6 16.21 -10.81 2.20
C THR A 6 17.55 -11.34 2.72
N ILE A 7 18.59 -10.55 2.51
CA ILE A 7 19.94 -10.74 3.05
C ILE A 7 20.19 -9.64 4.08
N ARG A 8 20.25 -9.99 5.36
CA ARG A 8 20.62 -9.05 6.42
C ARG A 8 22.13 -9.01 6.54
N LEU A 9 22.73 -7.85 6.33
CA LEU A 9 24.14 -7.57 6.47
C LEU A 9 24.35 -6.52 7.58
N GLU A 10 24.99 -6.91 8.67
CA GLU A 10 25.38 -5.99 9.75
C GLU A 10 26.87 -5.68 9.67
N LEU A 11 27.21 -4.40 9.81
CA LEU A 11 28.56 -3.90 9.92
C LEU A 11 28.78 -3.36 11.34
N LEU A 12 29.56 -4.08 12.11
CA LEU A 12 29.85 -3.79 13.52
C LEU A 12 31.26 -3.25 13.64
N ARG A 13 31.41 -2.14 14.34
CA ARG A 13 32.73 -1.66 14.68
C ARG A 13 33.37 -2.51 15.75
N PHE A 14 34.63 -2.92 15.53
CA PHE A 14 35.45 -3.53 16.53
C PHE A 14 36.36 -2.48 17.19
N GLY A 15 36.21 -2.24 18.47
CA GLY A 15 37.05 -1.31 19.25
C GLY A 15 36.22 -0.23 19.99
N PRO A 16 36.92 0.69 20.69
CA PRO A 16 36.27 1.70 21.52
C PRO A 16 35.48 2.73 20.68
N ALA A 17 34.36 3.14 21.25
CA ALA A 17 33.40 4.03 20.57
C ALA A 17 33.87 5.49 20.36
N HIS A 18 35.00 5.87 20.92
CA HIS A 18 35.42 7.28 20.94
C HIS A 18 36.15 7.77 19.70
N ASN A 19 36.53 6.90 18.76
CA ASN A 19 37.07 7.32 17.47
C ASN A 19 36.04 7.00 16.38
N GLN A 20 35.33 8.02 15.91
CA GLN A 20 34.24 7.88 14.93
C GLN A 20 34.67 8.28 13.49
N LEU A 21 35.97 8.36 13.23
CA LEU A 21 36.49 8.62 11.89
C LEU A 21 36.66 7.33 11.11
N LEU A 22 36.28 7.37 9.83
CA LEU A 22 36.56 6.30 8.88
C LEU A 22 38.09 6.21 8.67
N SER A 23 38.63 5.00 8.79
CA SER A 23 40.06 4.75 8.59
C SER A 23 40.27 3.41 7.90
N PRO A 24 41.21 3.32 6.96
CA PRO A 24 41.59 2.05 6.31
C PRO A 24 42.14 1.00 7.30
N LEU A 25 42.56 1.43 8.48
CA LEU A 25 43.11 0.57 9.53
C LEU A 25 42.05 0.04 10.49
N THR A 26 40.82 0.56 10.42
CA THR A 26 39.74 0.13 11.31
C THR A 26 39.06 -1.11 10.76
N PRO A 27 39.13 -2.28 11.46
CA PRO A 27 38.37 -3.44 11.06
C PRO A 27 36.93 -3.34 11.51
N TYR A 28 36.01 -3.82 10.65
CA TYR A 28 34.59 -3.98 10.94
C TYR A 28 34.23 -5.45 10.90
N VAL A 29 33.55 -5.93 11.91
CA VAL A 29 32.98 -7.28 11.92
C VAL A 29 31.70 -7.26 11.09
N THR A 30 31.59 -8.18 10.16
CA THR A 30 30.38 -8.35 9.34
C THR A 30 29.62 -9.59 9.80
N LEU A 31 28.31 -9.43 10.00
CA LEU A 31 27.37 -10.54 10.21
C LEU A 31 26.45 -10.59 9.01
N CYS A 32 26.39 -11.71 8.30
CA CYS A 32 25.59 -11.87 7.11
C CYS A 32 24.76 -13.15 7.17
N GLY A 33 23.45 -13.01 7.41
CA GLY A 33 22.59 -14.16 7.63
C GLY A 33 22.99 -14.95 8.89
N ASN A 34 23.08 -16.27 8.76
CA ASN A 34 23.48 -17.20 9.82
C ASN A 34 24.92 -17.71 9.64
N ASP A 35 25.69 -17.14 8.71
CA ASP A 35 27.05 -17.57 8.43
C ASP A 35 28.05 -17.01 9.45
N GLU A 36 29.26 -17.53 9.44
CA GLU A 36 30.32 -17.10 10.35
C GLU A 36 30.68 -15.62 10.17
N PRO A 37 31.00 -14.91 11.28
CA PRO A 37 31.45 -13.54 11.21
C PRO A 37 32.73 -13.41 10.38
N ALA A 38 32.77 -12.38 9.52
CA ALA A 38 33.97 -12.02 8.78
C ALA A 38 34.45 -10.63 9.20
N SER A 39 35.69 -10.29 8.87
CA SER A 39 36.25 -8.96 9.12
C SER A 39 36.55 -8.27 7.81
N VAL A 40 36.12 -7.02 7.69
CA VAL A 40 36.39 -6.17 6.51
C VAL A 40 37.00 -4.85 6.95
N THR A 41 37.83 -4.27 6.07
CA THR A 41 38.31 -2.90 6.20
C THR A 41 37.78 -2.08 5.02
N ILE A 42 37.53 -0.79 5.25
CA ILE A 42 37.11 0.14 4.21
C ILE A 42 38.33 0.97 3.81
N PRO A 43 38.87 0.82 2.60
CA PRO A 43 40.11 1.46 2.17
C PRO A 43 39.89 2.95 1.81
N LEU A 44 39.22 3.66 2.71
CA LEU A 44 38.89 5.07 2.60
C LEU A 44 39.24 5.79 3.90
N GLU A 45 39.94 6.89 3.80
CA GLU A 45 40.20 7.80 4.89
C GLU A 45 39.06 8.81 4.94
N HIS A 46 38.66 9.23 6.15
CA HIS A 46 37.47 10.03 6.40
C HIS A 46 37.42 11.34 5.58
N HIS A 47 38.44 12.19 5.71
CA HIS A 47 38.45 13.46 4.98
C HIS A 47 38.60 13.28 3.47
N HIS A 48 39.30 12.23 3.05
CA HIS A 48 39.40 11.89 1.64
C HIS A 48 38.05 11.48 1.05
N LEU A 49 37.26 10.69 1.80
CA LEU A 49 35.89 10.36 1.39
C LEU A 49 35.00 11.61 1.30
N LEU A 50 35.03 12.49 2.31
CA LEU A 50 34.24 13.73 2.25
C LEU A 50 34.57 14.57 1.01
N ASN A 51 35.85 14.75 0.70
CA ASN A 51 36.29 15.50 -0.49
C ASN A 51 35.83 14.81 -1.79
N ARG A 52 35.77 13.50 -1.83
CA ARG A 52 35.27 12.73 -2.98
C ARG A 52 33.76 12.85 -3.13
N LEU A 53 32.99 12.80 -2.03
CA LEU A 53 31.55 13.03 -2.04
C LEU A 53 31.20 14.45 -2.48
N GLU A 54 31.99 15.46 -2.07
CA GLU A 54 31.82 16.85 -2.51
C GLU A 54 31.94 16.97 -4.03
N ARG A 55 32.85 16.24 -4.69
CA ARG A 55 32.99 16.22 -6.16
C ARG A 55 31.78 15.62 -6.88
N LEU A 56 30.94 14.85 -6.20
CA LEU A 56 29.71 14.30 -6.76
C LEU A 56 28.55 15.30 -6.72
N ARG A 57 28.66 16.37 -5.95
CA ARG A 57 27.57 17.36 -5.83
C ARG A 57 27.41 18.17 -7.12
N TYR A 58 26.18 18.57 -7.42
CA TYR A 58 25.86 19.42 -8.58
C TYR A 58 26.19 20.89 -8.35
N VAL A 59 26.07 21.31 -7.10
CA VAL A 59 26.40 22.69 -6.65
C VAL A 59 27.53 22.58 -5.64
N THR A 60 28.63 23.23 -5.92
CA THR A 60 29.82 23.29 -5.06
C THR A 60 30.24 24.74 -4.88
N ASP A 61 30.79 25.06 -3.73
CA ASP A 61 31.39 26.38 -3.48
C ASP A 61 32.73 26.56 -4.21
N GLY A 62 33.23 25.51 -4.84
CA GLY A 62 34.49 25.48 -5.56
C GLY A 62 34.34 25.48 -7.09
N ALA A 63 35.45 25.20 -7.80
CA ALA A 63 35.44 25.10 -9.25
C ALA A 63 34.47 23.99 -9.73
N PRO A 64 33.66 24.26 -10.79
CA PRO A 64 32.66 23.32 -11.25
C PRO A 64 33.29 22.02 -11.77
N VAL A 65 32.89 20.89 -11.21
CA VAL A 65 33.30 19.55 -11.66
C VAL A 65 32.50 19.17 -12.91
N SER A 66 33.19 18.73 -13.96
CA SER A 66 32.52 18.30 -15.20
C SER A 66 31.71 17.03 -14.99
N GLU A 67 30.70 16.81 -15.81
CA GLU A 67 29.88 15.58 -15.74
C GLU A 67 30.72 14.30 -15.96
N GLY A 68 31.71 14.36 -16.86
CA GLY A 68 32.64 13.25 -17.08
C GLY A 68 33.46 12.91 -15.83
N GLN A 69 33.95 13.92 -15.13
CA GLN A 69 34.68 13.73 -13.87
C GLN A 69 33.79 13.15 -12.77
N ARG A 70 32.54 13.64 -12.62
CA ARG A 70 31.58 13.05 -11.67
C ARG A 70 31.28 11.59 -11.97
N LYS A 71 31.06 11.24 -13.24
CA LYS A 71 30.85 9.84 -13.66
C LYS A 71 32.07 8.95 -13.38
N ALA A 72 33.29 9.47 -13.57
CA ALA A 72 34.51 8.75 -13.24
C ALA A 72 34.65 8.52 -11.72
N GLU A 73 34.43 9.57 -10.94
CA GLU A 73 34.45 9.51 -9.47
C GLU A 73 33.41 8.51 -8.92
N LEU A 74 32.20 8.55 -9.45
CA LEU A 74 31.12 7.64 -9.08
C LEU A 74 31.49 6.15 -9.33
N ARG A 75 32.09 5.87 -10.51
CA ARG A 75 32.53 4.50 -10.84
C ARG A 75 33.67 4.03 -9.93
N GLU A 76 34.62 4.91 -9.63
CA GLU A 76 35.77 4.58 -8.79
C GLU A 76 35.33 4.30 -7.35
N LEU A 77 34.52 5.18 -6.75
CA LEU A 77 33.94 4.96 -5.41
C LEU A 77 33.08 3.71 -5.40
N GLY A 78 32.24 3.51 -6.43
CA GLY A 78 31.41 2.32 -6.56
C GLY A 78 32.23 1.04 -6.63
N SER A 79 33.38 1.05 -7.30
CA SER A 79 34.31 -0.10 -7.33
C SER A 79 34.97 -0.34 -5.97
N ILE A 80 35.30 0.70 -5.21
CA ILE A 80 35.84 0.55 -3.85
C ILE A 80 34.80 -0.10 -2.96
N VAL A 81 33.56 0.40 -2.94
CA VAL A 81 32.45 -0.18 -2.17
C VAL A 81 32.18 -1.62 -2.59
N GLY A 82 32.22 -1.88 -3.90
CA GLY A 82 32.07 -3.25 -4.43
C GLY A 82 33.10 -4.21 -3.87
N ARG A 83 34.40 -3.82 -3.83
CA ARG A 83 35.45 -4.65 -3.23
C ARG A 83 35.27 -4.87 -1.73
N VAL A 84 34.78 -3.86 -1.00
CA VAL A 84 34.47 -4.02 0.44
C VAL A 84 33.41 -5.09 0.64
N LEU A 85 32.31 -5.05 -0.16
CA LEU A 85 31.24 -6.04 -0.08
C LEU A 85 31.68 -7.44 -0.57
N ALA A 86 32.57 -7.52 -1.56
CA ALA A 86 33.14 -8.80 -2.01
C ALA A 86 33.96 -9.52 -0.93
N ASN A 87 34.53 -8.77 0.02
CA ASN A 87 35.25 -9.33 1.15
C ASN A 87 34.33 -9.91 2.25
N VAL A 88 33.01 -9.95 2.00
CA VAL A 88 32.03 -10.67 2.83
C VAL A 88 31.65 -11.97 2.13
N PRO A 89 32.29 -13.13 2.45
CA PRO A 89 32.10 -14.37 1.71
C PRO A 89 30.65 -14.84 1.68
N ALA A 90 29.97 -14.72 2.82
CA ALA A 90 28.56 -15.04 2.96
C ALA A 90 27.66 -14.24 2.01
N LEU A 91 27.88 -12.92 1.88
CA LEU A 91 27.13 -12.07 0.96
C LEU A 91 27.35 -12.51 -0.50
N THR A 92 28.59 -12.79 -0.88
CA THR A 92 28.93 -13.28 -2.23
C THR A 92 28.21 -14.59 -2.53
N ALA A 93 28.23 -15.55 -1.60
CA ALA A 93 27.56 -16.84 -1.75
C ALA A 93 26.03 -16.69 -1.84
N LEU A 94 25.42 -15.81 -1.04
CA LEU A 94 23.97 -15.56 -1.04
C LEU A 94 23.51 -14.88 -2.33
N LEU A 95 24.26 -13.90 -2.83
CA LEU A 95 23.98 -13.24 -4.11
C LEU A 95 24.17 -14.19 -5.30
N GLY A 96 25.19 -15.04 -5.26
CA GLY A 96 25.41 -16.07 -6.27
C GLY A 96 24.27 -17.08 -6.33
N ARG A 97 23.76 -17.53 -5.19
CA ARG A 97 22.57 -18.40 -5.13
C ARG A 97 21.31 -17.72 -5.66
N ALA A 98 21.11 -16.47 -5.28
CA ALA A 98 19.95 -15.69 -5.75
C ALA A 98 19.95 -15.48 -7.26
N SER A 99 21.13 -15.42 -7.90
CA SER A 99 21.25 -15.28 -9.37
C SER A 99 20.66 -16.46 -10.16
N GLY A 100 20.53 -17.64 -9.54
CA GLY A 100 19.88 -18.81 -10.12
C GLY A 100 18.36 -18.86 -9.94
N LEU A 101 17.78 -17.93 -9.18
CA LEU A 101 16.34 -17.90 -8.92
C LEU A 101 15.61 -17.03 -9.94
N THR A 102 14.47 -17.50 -10.41
CA THR A 102 13.60 -16.75 -11.33
C THR A 102 12.56 -15.94 -10.55
N ASN A 103 12.24 -14.74 -11.03
CA ASN A 103 11.20 -13.87 -10.45
C ASN A 103 11.42 -13.46 -8.99
N VAL A 104 12.68 -13.34 -8.56
CA VAL A 104 13.06 -12.98 -7.19
C VAL A 104 13.66 -11.57 -7.16
N LEU A 105 13.30 -10.78 -6.15
CA LEU A 105 14.01 -9.56 -5.76
C LEU A 105 14.96 -9.89 -4.61
N VAL A 106 16.23 -9.59 -4.75
CA VAL A 106 17.18 -9.66 -3.64
C VAL A 106 17.12 -8.36 -2.85
N HIS A 107 16.81 -8.45 -1.57
CA HIS A 107 16.81 -7.31 -0.68
C HIS A 107 17.98 -7.37 0.29
N ILE A 108 18.94 -6.45 0.15
CA ILE A 108 20.04 -6.27 1.09
C ILE A 108 19.58 -5.28 2.17
N GLN A 109 19.39 -5.79 3.38
CA GLN A 109 19.11 -5.00 4.57
C GLN A 109 20.43 -4.71 5.29
N LEU A 110 20.95 -3.49 5.09
CA LEU A 110 22.23 -3.06 5.64
C LEU A 110 22.03 -2.40 7.00
N VAL A 111 22.53 -3.03 8.05
CA VAL A 111 22.51 -2.51 9.42
C VAL A 111 23.86 -1.90 9.75
N VAL A 112 23.89 -0.60 10.00
CA VAL A 112 25.11 0.17 10.25
C VAL A 112 25.14 0.62 11.70
N TRP A 113 26.24 0.35 12.39
CA TRP A 113 26.42 0.70 13.80
C TRP A 113 27.24 1.98 14.02
N GLY A 114 28.24 2.16 13.20
CA GLY A 114 29.11 3.35 13.30
C GLY A 114 28.58 4.51 12.48
N SER A 115 28.57 5.71 13.05
CA SER A 115 28.17 6.93 12.33
C SER A 115 29.05 7.18 11.09
N GLU A 116 30.32 6.82 11.14
CA GLU A 116 31.26 6.92 10.02
C GLU A 116 30.88 5.99 8.85
N LEU A 117 30.23 4.85 9.13
CA LEU A 117 29.74 3.95 8.09
C LEU A 117 28.51 4.52 7.36
N ALA A 118 27.76 5.41 7.99
CA ALA A 118 26.64 6.08 7.35
C ALA A 118 27.08 7.05 6.23
N LEU A 119 28.35 7.51 6.27
CA LEU A 119 28.97 8.31 5.20
C LEU A 119 29.24 7.49 3.94
N VAL A 120 29.52 6.18 4.09
CA VAL A 120 29.84 5.33 2.94
C VAL A 120 28.64 5.19 2.03
N PRO A 121 28.75 5.60 0.76
CA PRO A 121 27.63 5.57 -0.18
C PRO A 121 27.47 4.16 -0.75
N PHE A 122 26.93 3.23 0.05
CA PHE A 122 26.71 1.83 -0.39
C PHE A 122 25.82 1.73 -1.60
N GLU A 123 25.02 2.74 -1.86
CA GLU A 123 24.07 2.82 -2.98
C GLU A 123 24.75 2.90 -4.34
N ILE A 124 26.00 3.36 -4.40
CA ILE A 124 26.77 3.47 -5.67
C ILE A 124 27.50 2.19 -6.06
N VAL A 125 27.34 1.12 -5.29
CA VAL A 125 28.08 -0.13 -5.46
C VAL A 125 28.10 -0.60 -6.91
N THR A 126 29.32 -0.79 -7.44
CA THR A 126 29.55 -1.49 -8.72
C THR A 126 29.76 -2.97 -8.41
N ALA A 127 29.03 -3.84 -9.10
CA ALA A 127 29.07 -5.28 -8.87
C ALA A 127 30.50 -5.84 -9.09
N PRO A 128 31.15 -6.36 -8.04
CA PRO A 128 32.48 -6.97 -8.16
C PRO A 128 32.36 -8.37 -8.76
N GLN A 129 33.51 -9.01 -9.01
CA GLN A 129 33.53 -10.41 -9.44
C GLN A 129 32.84 -11.31 -8.41
N GLY A 130 32.01 -12.23 -8.85
CA GLY A 130 31.18 -13.10 -8.01
C GLY A 130 29.78 -12.55 -7.69
N PHE A 131 29.51 -11.28 -8.01
CA PHE A 131 28.17 -10.69 -7.90
C PHE A 131 27.45 -10.70 -9.24
N PRO A 132 26.12 -10.66 -9.27
CA PRO A 132 25.38 -10.53 -10.53
C PRO A 132 25.72 -9.21 -11.23
N GLY A 133 25.85 -9.23 -12.57
CA GLY A 133 26.08 -8.04 -13.40
C GLY A 133 27.43 -7.36 -13.19
N VAL A 134 28.50 -8.14 -13.12
CA VAL A 134 29.89 -7.66 -12.90
C VAL A 134 30.21 -6.42 -13.72
N GLY A 135 30.77 -5.41 -13.07
CA GLY A 135 31.19 -4.14 -13.67
C GLY A 135 30.05 -3.10 -13.85
N SER A 136 28.79 -3.48 -13.56
CA SER A 136 27.64 -2.58 -13.63
C SER A 136 27.20 -2.13 -12.22
N PRO A 137 26.45 -1.01 -12.08
CA PRO A 137 25.86 -0.65 -10.81
C PRO A 137 24.92 -1.75 -10.31
N LEU A 138 25.18 -2.29 -9.13
CA LEU A 138 24.48 -3.46 -8.59
C LEU A 138 22.98 -3.24 -8.43
N LEU A 139 22.57 -2.03 -8.00
CA LEU A 139 21.19 -1.73 -7.61
C LEU A 139 20.28 -1.29 -8.78
N THR A 140 20.81 -1.25 -10.00
CA THR A 140 20.03 -0.85 -11.20
C THR A 140 19.85 -1.98 -12.22
N GLN A 141 20.31 -3.18 -11.90
CA GLN A 141 20.26 -4.33 -12.80
C GLN A 141 18.84 -4.85 -13.02
N GLY A 142 18.58 -5.35 -14.23
CA GLY A 142 17.30 -5.93 -14.61
C GLY A 142 17.21 -7.44 -14.39
N ASP A 143 18.31 -8.15 -14.66
CA ASP A 143 18.32 -9.63 -14.67
C ASP A 143 18.21 -10.21 -13.26
N VAL A 144 18.98 -9.66 -12.32
CA VAL A 144 18.86 -9.97 -10.89
C VAL A 144 18.55 -8.69 -10.15
N PRO A 145 17.27 -8.38 -9.92
CA PRO A 145 16.87 -7.17 -9.22
C PRO A 145 17.41 -7.16 -7.79
N VAL A 146 18.15 -6.10 -7.43
CA VAL A 146 18.70 -5.91 -6.08
C VAL A 146 18.20 -4.60 -5.51
N ALA A 147 17.57 -4.64 -4.34
CA ALA A 147 17.23 -3.48 -3.53
C ALA A 147 18.16 -3.42 -2.32
N LEU A 148 18.57 -2.21 -1.93
CA LEU A 148 19.33 -1.96 -0.70
C LEU A 148 18.57 -0.96 0.15
N THR A 149 18.39 -1.32 1.43
CA THR A 149 17.88 -0.39 2.47
C THR A 149 18.83 -0.38 3.64
N ARG A 150 18.89 0.76 4.32
CA ARG A 150 19.63 0.92 5.57
C ARG A 150 18.70 0.72 6.76
N GLU A 151 19.21 0.19 7.86
CA GLU A 151 18.49 0.13 9.13
C GLU A 151 19.36 0.65 10.26
N VAL A 152 18.77 1.47 11.12
CA VAL A 152 19.38 1.85 12.39
C VAL A 152 19.02 0.79 13.41
N ARG A 153 20.02 0.14 14.01
CA ARG A 153 19.79 -0.88 15.02
C ARG A 153 19.06 -0.32 16.24
N ARG A 154 18.15 -1.13 16.78
CA ARG A 154 17.32 -0.79 17.94
C ARG A 154 17.28 -1.93 18.93
N GLU A 155 17.04 -1.58 20.18
CA GLU A 155 16.83 -2.56 21.25
C GLU A 155 15.48 -3.30 21.12
N ARG A 156 14.47 -2.61 20.57
CA ARG A 156 13.11 -3.18 20.41
C ARG A 156 12.67 -3.08 18.95
N PRO A 157 12.04 -4.14 18.42
CA PRO A 157 11.45 -4.11 17.09
C PRO A 157 10.38 -3.02 16.99
N LEU A 158 10.29 -2.35 15.83
CA LEU A 158 9.19 -1.46 15.55
C LEU A 158 7.99 -2.25 15.02
N ALA A 159 6.81 -1.93 15.54
CA ALA A 159 5.58 -2.33 14.90
C ALA A 159 5.39 -1.50 13.62
N VAL A 160 5.27 -2.16 12.50
CA VAL A 160 4.98 -1.54 11.20
C VAL A 160 3.54 -1.87 10.85
N GLU A 161 2.72 -0.85 10.62
CA GLU A 161 1.34 -0.98 10.15
C GLU A 161 1.29 -0.51 8.70
N TRP A 162 1.59 -1.41 7.77
CA TRP A 162 1.62 -1.09 6.33
C TRP A 162 0.22 -1.07 5.72
N ASP A 163 -0.70 -1.82 6.26
CA ASP A 163 -2.03 -2.06 5.70
C ASP A 163 -3.05 -0.91 5.90
N ARG A 164 -2.63 0.23 6.44
CA ARG A 164 -3.51 1.39 6.70
C ARG A 164 -3.86 2.13 5.40
N ALA A 165 -5.14 2.53 5.28
CA ALA A 165 -5.57 3.39 4.17
C ALA A 165 -4.76 4.70 4.11
N PRO A 166 -4.29 5.15 2.90
CA PRO A 166 -3.37 6.26 2.79
C PRO A 166 -3.99 7.59 3.25
N ARG A 167 -3.20 8.33 4.01
CA ARG A 167 -3.45 9.70 4.43
C ARG A 167 -2.12 10.43 4.40
N ILE A 168 -1.97 11.40 3.49
CA ILE A 168 -0.71 12.06 3.18
C ILE A 168 -0.70 13.47 3.73
N LEU A 169 0.39 13.84 4.40
CA LEU A 169 0.77 15.22 4.65
C LEU A 169 1.79 15.64 3.60
N PHE A 170 1.49 16.63 2.79
CA PHE A 170 2.44 17.29 1.89
C PHE A 170 2.79 18.67 2.45
N ALA A 171 4.02 18.85 2.90
CA ALA A 171 4.53 20.12 3.38
C ALA A 171 5.69 20.58 2.49
N TRP A 172 5.62 21.81 2.01
CA TRP A 172 6.68 22.42 1.22
C TRP A 172 7.00 23.82 1.71
N ALA A 173 8.24 24.26 1.51
CA ALA A 173 8.71 25.58 1.96
C ALA A 173 9.62 26.25 0.93
N GLU A 174 9.34 27.55 0.69
CA GLU A 174 10.11 28.48 -0.14
C GLU A 174 10.24 29.81 0.61
N PRO A 175 10.96 29.88 1.74
CA PRO A 175 11.12 31.15 2.45
C PRO A 175 11.89 32.16 1.60
N PRO A 176 11.76 33.47 1.89
CA PRO A 176 12.46 34.52 1.15
C PRO A 176 13.97 34.28 1.06
N GLY A 177 14.54 34.51 -0.13
CA GLY A 177 15.96 34.28 -0.40
C GLY A 177 16.35 32.86 -0.77
N VAL A 178 15.42 31.94 -0.78
CA VAL A 178 15.62 30.53 -1.19
C VAL A 178 15.00 30.29 -2.58
N SER A 179 15.64 29.43 -3.37
CA SER A 179 15.13 29.05 -4.70
C SER A 179 13.76 28.35 -4.63
N ARG A 180 13.01 28.43 -5.73
CA ARG A 180 11.71 27.72 -5.83
C ARG A 180 11.89 26.22 -5.87
N VAL A 181 10.92 25.49 -5.27
CA VAL A 181 10.81 24.03 -5.37
C VAL A 181 9.66 23.63 -6.30
N PRO A 182 9.68 22.46 -6.95
CA PRO A 182 8.65 22.01 -7.88
C PRO A 182 7.38 21.52 -7.15
N ALA A 183 6.80 22.35 -6.28
CA ALA A 183 5.68 21.98 -5.42
C ALA A 183 4.43 21.58 -6.19
N ARG A 184 4.18 22.19 -7.37
CA ARG A 184 3.04 21.87 -8.23
C ARG A 184 3.14 20.46 -8.82
N GLU A 185 4.30 20.10 -9.32
CA GLU A 185 4.57 18.79 -9.92
C GLU A 185 4.40 17.68 -8.87
N HIS A 186 4.95 17.88 -7.68
CA HIS A 186 4.79 16.97 -6.55
C HIS A 186 3.32 16.84 -6.12
N LEU A 187 2.60 17.95 -6.03
CA LEU A 187 1.17 17.94 -5.70
C LEU A 187 0.35 17.15 -6.73
N ILE A 188 0.63 17.32 -8.03
CA ILE A 188 -0.04 16.60 -9.11
C ILE A 188 0.24 15.09 -8.97
N ALA A 189 1.50 14.70 -8.75
CA ALA A 189 1.90 13.29 -8.56
C ALA A 189 1.20 12.65 -7.37
N LEU A 190 1.16 13.33 -6.22
CA LEU A 190 0.48 12.85 -5.01
C LEU A 190 -1.04 12.71 -5.20
N ARG A 191 -1.67 13.68 -5.84
CA ARG A 191 -3.11 13.61 -6.15
C ARG A 191 -3.43 12.46 -7.10
N HIS A 192 -2.61 12.27 -8.14
CA HIS A 192 -2.77 11.17 -9.07
C HIS A 192 -2.62 9.81 -8.39
N ALA A 193 -1.63 9.66 -7.52
CA ALA A 193 -1.42 8.43 -6.75
C ALA A 193 -2.58 8.11 -5.77
N LEU A 194 -3.28 9.15 -5.27
CA LEU A 194 -4.42 8.99 -4.38
C LEU A 194 -5.76 8.77 -5.10
N GLU A 195 -5.81 8.94 -6.43
CA GLU A 195 -7.04 8.84 -7.22
C GLU A 195 -7.87 7.57 -6.93
N PRO A 196 -7.25 6.37 -6.81
CA PRO A 196 -7.99 5.14 -6.50
C PRO A 196 -8.62 5.08 -5.12
N TRP A 197 -8.28 6.02 -4.23
CA TRP A 197 -8.74 6.08 -2.84
C TRP A 197 -9.76 7.19 -2.58
N ILE A 198 -10.03 8.03 -3.61
CA ILE A 198 -10.90 9.19 -3.49
C ILE A 198 -12.25 8.87 -4.14
N PRO A 199 -13.36 8.91 -3.41
CA PRO A 199 -14.71 8.72 -3.97
C PRO A 199 -14.94 9.63 -5.17
N TRP A 200 -15.57 9.11 -6.20
CA TRP A 200 -15.94 9.91 -7.36
C TRP A 200 -17.05 10.92 -6.99
N ARG A 201 -16.93 12.14 -7.49
CA ARG A 201 -17.97 13.18 -7.34
C ARG A 201 -18.18 13.87 -8.68
N PRO A 202 -19.43 14.26 -8.99
CA PRO A 202 -19.77 14.84 -10.30
C PRO A 202 -19.16 16.23 -10.54
N THR A 203 -18.88 16.98 -9.48
CA THR A 203 -18.29 18.32 -9.59
C THR A 203 -17.02 18.47 -8.76
N PRO A 204 -16.10 19.36 -9.18
CA PRO A 204 -14.87 19.64 -8.42
C PRO A 204 -15.14 20.08 -6.97
N GLU A 205 -16.18 20.87 -6.73
CA GLU A 205 -16.53 21.43 -5.43
C GLU A 205 -16.88 20.32 -4.43
N LEU A 206 -17.65 19.32 -4.87
CA LEU A 206 -18.01 18.15 -4.07
C LEU A 206 -16.82 17.21 -3.87
N ARG A 207 -15.82 17.28 -4.74
CA ARG A 207 -14.64 16.43 -4.67
C ARG A 207 -13.56 16.97 -3.74
N VAL A 208 -13.44 18.28 -3.58
CA VAL A 208 -12.41 18.90 -2.74
C VAL A 208 -12.39 18.34 -1.30
N PRO A 209 -13.50 18.20 -0.58
CA PRO A 209 -13.52 17.63 0.77
C PRO A 209 -12.99 16.18 0.81
N GLU A 210 -13.31 15.36 -0.20
CA GLU A 210 -12.85 13.98 -0.30
C GLU A 210 -11.32 13.90 -0.48
N VAL A 211 -10.77 14.81 -1.32
CA VAL A 211 -9.32 14.93 -1.49
C VAL A 211 -8.67 15.37 -0.17
N GLN A 212 -9.23 16.36 0.52
CA GLN A 212 -8.69 16.89 1.78
C GLN A 212 -8.68 15.85 2.91
N GLN A 213 -9.59 14.89 2.90
CA GLN A 213 -9.56 13.77 3.85
C GLN A 213 -8.34 12.86 3.66
N ARG A 214 -7.76 12.82 2.44
CA ARG A 214 -6.63 11.96 2.07
C ARG A 214 -5.31 12.72 1.93
N LEU A 215 -5.37 14.00 1.57
CA LEU A 215 -4.20 14.84 1.30
C LEU A 215 -4.34 16.19 2.01
N THR A 216 -3.51 16.40 3.02
CA THR A 216 -3.35 17.70 3.68
C THR A 216 -2.14 18.40 3.08
N VAL A 217 -2.30 19.66 2.65
CA VAL A 217 -1.22 20.45 2.04
C VAL A 217 -0.88 21.64 2.94
N LEU A 218 0.39 21.77 3.30
CA LEU A 218 0.94 22.90 4.03
C LEU A 218 1.84 23.73 3.11
N HIS A 219 1.43 24.94 2.82
CA HIS A 219 2.16 25.91 1.98
C HIS A 219 3.12 26.72 2.83
N ASN A 220 4.37 26.87 2.38
CA ASN A 220 5.41 27.60 3.12
C ASN A 220 5.46 27.16 4.59
N ALA A 221 5.51 25.85 4.79
CA ALA A 221 5.34 25.21 6.08
C ALA A 221 6.39 25.66 7.10
N THR A 222 5.93 25.88 8.32
CA THR A 222 6.76 25.98 9.52
C THR A 222 6.85 24.62 10.22
N LEU A 223 7.82 24.44 11.11
CA LEU A 223 7.90 23.24 11.94
C LEU A 223 6.65 23.07 12.83
N ASP A 224 6.09 24.19 13.30
CA ASP A 224 4.87 24.18 14.12
C ASP A 224 3.63 23.80 13.33
N ASP A 225 3.53 24.14 12.05
CA ASP A 225 2.42 23.67 11.20
C ASP A 225 2.47 22.17 11.02
N ILE A 226 3.64 21.59 10.76
CA ILE A 226 3.84 20.14 10.66
C ILE A 226 3.44 19.48 11.98
N ARG A 227 3.92 19.98 13.11
CA ARG A 227 3.59 19.46 14.45
C ARG A 227 2.09 19.52 14.73
N ARG A 228 1.43 20.63 14.40
CA ARG A 228 0.00 20.83 14.59
C ARG A 228 -0.81 19.89 13.72
N ALA A 229 -0.47 19.75 12.45
CA ALA A 229 -1.11 18.83 11.52
C ALA A 229 -1.00 17.38 12.02
N CYS A 230 0.18 16.94 12.45
CA CYS A 230 0.39 15.60 12.99
C CYS A 230 -0.39 15.35 14.29
N ARG A 231 -0.57 16.36 15.14
CA ARG A 231 -1.38 16.24 16.39
C ARG A 231 -2.87 16.07 16.11
N THR A 232 -3.38 16.70 15.07
CA THR A 232 -4.81 16.65 14.70
C THR A 232 -5.17 15.46 13.82
N THR A 233 -4.18 14.91 13.09
CA THR A 233 -4.41 13.90 12.07
C THR A 233 -3.31 12.85 12.09
N SER A 234 -3.71 11.57 12.16
CA SER A 234 -2.78 10.46 12.02
C SER A 234 -2.48 10.22 10.54
N PHE A 235 -1.34 10.70 10.05
CA PHE A 235 -0.88 10.46 8.68
C PHE A 235 -0.18 9.11 8.56
N THR A 236 -0.35 8.46 7.41
CA THR A 236 0.42 7.27 7.03
C THR A 236 1.71 7.65 6.30
N HIS A 237 1.65 8.73 5.51
CA HIS A 237 2.77 9.22 4.72
C HIS A 237 2.96 10.71 4.97
N VAL A 238 4.21 11.13 5.08
CA VAL A 238 4.60 12.55 5.12
C VAL A 238 5.57 12.80 3.99
N HIS A 239 5.27 13.78 3.15
CA HIS A 239 6.12 14.22 2.05
C HIS A 239 6.58 15.64 2.31
N LEU A 240 7.89 15.82 2.49
CA LEU A 240 8.52 17.12 2.73
C LEU A 240 9.32 17.54 1.49
N LEU A 241 9.00 18.71 0.96
CA LEU A 241 9.68 19.29 -0.19
C LEU A 241 10.25 20.64 0.21
N ALA A 242 11.57 20.72 0.35
CA ALA A 242 12.27 21.92 0.77
C ALA A 242 13.74 21.84 0.33
N HIS A 243 14.50 22.91 0.51
CA HIS A 243 15.94 22.85 0.33
C HIS A 243 16.63 22.27 1.56
N GLY A 244 17.71 21.53 1.34
CA GLY A 244 18.67 21.18 2.37
C GLY A 244 19.63 22.36 2.59
N ALA A 245 20.07 22.54 3.82
CA ALA A 245 21.10 23.51 4.16
C ALA A 245 22.13 22.92 5.09
N GLU A 246 23.34 23.39 4.93
CA GLU A 246 24.41 23.15 5.87
C GLU A 246 24.38 24.28 6.92
N ARG A 247 24.45 23.90 8.18
CA ARG A 247 24.64 24.83 9.31
C ARG A 247 25.91 24.47 10.03
N THR A 248 26.76 25.47 10.27
CA THR A 248 27.93 25.28 11.11
C THR A 248 27.58 25.75 12.52
N GLU A 249 27.56 24.84 13.48
CA GLU A 249 27.35 25.16 14.88
C GLU A 249 28.53 24.62 15.71
N ALA A 250 29.13 25.48 16.51
CA ALA A 250 30.32 25.14 17.32
C ALA A 250 31.49 24.53 16.50
N GLY A 251 31.64 24.91 15.22
CA GLY A 251 32.66 24.36 14.34
C GLY A 251 32.32 23.04 13.67
N GLU A 252 31.13 22.49 13.92
CA GLU A 252 30.63 21.27 13.32
C GLU A 252 29.62 21.56 12.21
N ARG A 253 29.71 20.81 11.11
CA ARG A 253 28.75 20.88 10.01
C ARG A 253 27.56 20.00 10.33
N GLN A 254 26.36 20.57 10.32
CA GLN A 254 25.09 19.84 10.47
C GLN A 254 24.23 20.11 9.25
N TYR A 255 23.54 19.08 8.77
CA TYR A 255 22.57 19.22 7.69
C TYR A 255 21.16 19.37 8.27
N GLY A 256 20.41 20.32 7.74
CA GLY A 256 19.03 20.58 8.09
C GLY A 256 18.18 20.82 6.85
N ILE A 257 16.87 20.87 7.04
CA ILE A 257 15.92 21.31 6.01
C ILE A 257 15.55 22.76 6.26
N ILE A 258 15.40 23.51 5.17
CA ILE A 258 14.99 24.91 5.25
C ILE A 258 13.46 24.96 5.26
N LEU A 259 12.88 25.32 6.39
CA LEU A 259 11.47 25.63 6.52
C LEU A 259 11.25 27.13 6.69
N ASN A 260 10.00 27.56 6.66
CA ASN A 260 9.65 28.93 7.03
C ASN A 260 9.64 29.06 8.56
N ARG A 261 10.19 30.16 9.09
CA ARG A 261 10.23 30.39 10.54
C ARG A 261 8.86 30.77 11.09
N ASP A 262 8.22 31.73 10.45
CA ASP A 262 6.94 32.28 10.87
C ASP A 262 6.19 32.84 9.65
N HIS A 263 4.88 32.70 9.62
CA HIS A 263 4.02 33.25 8.57
C HIS A 263 3.88 34.79 8.65
N ARG A 264 4.04 35.36 9.84
CA ARG A 264 3.95 36.82 10.03
C ARG A 264 5.22 37.56 9.61
N GLN A 265 6.36 36.92 9.81
CA GLN A 265 7.67 37.39 9.39
C GLN A 265 8.43 36.29 8.66
N PRO A 266 8.09 36.05 7.37
CA PRO A 266 8.70 34.98 6.61
C PRO A 266 10.21 35.08 6.57
N ALA A 267 10.88 34.06 7.06
CA ALA A 267 12.33 33.92 7.06
C ALA A 267 12.72 32.47 7.00
N ALA A 268 13.90 32.17 6.47
CA ALA A 268 14.44 30.83 6.47
C ALA A 268 14.81 30.37 7.89
N GLU A 269 14.44 29.15 8.23
CA GLU A 269 14.85 28.45 9.44
C GLU A 269 15.39 27.07 9.06
N VAL A 270 16.57 26.73 9.55
CA VAL A 270 17.19 25.43 9.34
C VAL A 270 16.77 24.51 10.48
N VAL A 271 15.99 23.47 10.15
CA VAL A 271 15.44 22.49 11.08
C VAL A 271 16.26 21.21 10.99
N ASP A 272 16.79 20.75 12.11
CA ASP A 272 17.53 19.50 12.22
C ASP A 272 16.63 18.26 12.26
N GLY A 273 17.25 17.07 12.15
CA GLY A 273 16.53 15.79 12.13
C GLY A 273 15.79 15.48 13.42
N GLN A 274 16.31 15.88 14.58
CA GLN A 274 15.70 15.64 15.88
C GLN A 274 14.44 16.47 16.09
N ALA A 275 14.49 17.76 15.74
CA ALA A 275 13.34 18.66 15.80
C ALA A 275 12.22 18.18 14.87
N LEU A 276 12.58 17.76 13.65
CA LEU A 276 11.63 17.17 12.71
C LEU A 276 11.02 15.88 13.25
N ALA A 277 11.84 14.98 13.77
CA ALA A 277 11.40 13.72 14.35
C ALA A 277 10.41 13.91 15.51
N GLN A 278 10.64 14.92 16.35
CA GLN A 278 9.73 15.32 17.42
C GLN A 278 8.40 15.88 16.89
N ALA A 279 8.44 16.66 15.81
CA ALA A 279 7.24 17.22 15.19
C ALA A 279 6.34 16.12 14.57
N LEU A 280 6.95 15.06 14.06
CA LEU A 280 6.25 13.91 13.46
C LEU A 280 5.69 12.91 14.50
N ARG A 281 6.12 13.02 15.75
CA ARG A 281 5.70 12.13 16.83
C ARG A 281 4.44 12.68 17.52
N VAL A 282 3.40 11.85 17.56
CA VAL A 282 2.16 12.17 18.29
C VAL A 282 2.01 11.21 19.45
N THR A 283 1.77 11.74 20.63
CA THR A 283 1.40 10.95 21.81
C THR A 283 -0.06 11.26 22.14
N SER A 284 -0.91 10.25 22.05
CA SER A 284 -2.32 10.34 22.42
C SER A 284 -2.50 10.44 23.95
N GLN A 285 -3.70 10.78 24.41
CA GLN A 285 -3.99 10.93 25.85
C GLN A 285 -3.80 9.63 26.66
N ASP A 286 -3.97 8.48 26.03
CA ASP A 286 -3.71 7.15 26.58
C ASP A 286 -2.24 6.72 26.51
N GLY A 287 -1.32 7.63 26.14
CA GLY A 287 0.11 7.40 26.07
C GLY A 287 0.57 6.63 24.83
N LYS A 288 -0.35 6.26 23.92
CA LYS A 288 0.02 5.58 22.66
C LYS A 288 0.74 6.57 21.73
N VAL A 289 1.91 6.17 21.25
CA VAL A 289 2.71 6.95 20.31
C VAL A 289 2.36 6.53 18.88
N SER A 290 1.90 7.50 18.09
CA SER A 290 1.66 7.34 16.64
C SER A 290 2.72 8.07 15.82
N ARG A 291 3.09 7.49 14.68
CA ARG A 291 4.05 8.04 13.70
C ARG A 291 3.57 7.71 12.29
N PRO A 292 4.01 8.45 11.26
CA PRO A 292 3.80 8.04 9.89
C PRO A 292 4.54 6.72 9.60
N THR A 293 3.97 5.90 8.73
CA THR A 293 4.59 4.66 8.24
C THR A 293 5.77 4.98 7.31
N ALA A 294 5.63 6.02 6.49
CA ALA A 294 6.67 6.46 5.57
C ALA A 294 6.85 7.98 5.58
N VAL A 295 8.10 8.43 5.54
CA VAL A 295 8.49 9.85 5.35
C VAL A 295 9.36 9.95 4.12
N THR A 296 8.98 10.81 3.18
CA THR A 296 9.78 11.13 1.99
C THR A 296 10.36 12.53 2.16
N LEU A 297 11.67 12.62 2.20
CA LEU A 297 12.42 13.86 2.27
C LEU A 297 12.91 14.19 0.85
N ALA A 298 12.10 14.88 0.07
CA ALA A 298 12.46 15.39 -1.26
C ALA A 298 13.30 16.68 -1.10
N THR A 299 14.40 16.54 -0.38
CA THR A 299 15.32 17.63 -0.02
C THR A 299 16.74 17.19 -0.33
N CYS A 300 17.57 18.12 -0.81
CA CYS A 300 18.99 17.86 -0.98
C CYS A 300 19.63 17.50 0.36
N ASP A 301 20.55 16.55 0.33
CA ASP A 301 21.38 16.18 1.50
C ASP A 301 20.61 15.67 2.74
N SER A 302 19.33 15.32 2.62
CA SER A 302 18.55 14.85 3.77
C SER A 302 19.04 13.52 4.35
N GLY A 303 19.78 12.74 3.55
CA GLY A 303 20.49 11.53 3.97
C GLY A 303 21.99 11.74 4.20
N ALA A 304 22.53 12.96 3.99
CA ALA A 304 23.93 13.22 4.20
C ALA A 304 24.25 13.27 5.70
N VAL A 305 25.45 12.79 6.06
CA VAL A 305 25.97 12.82 7.43
C VAL A 305 26.88 14.04 7.59
N GLY A 306 26.61 14.85 8.59
CA GLY A 306 27.41 16.04 8.90
C GLY A 306 28.72 15.70 9.62
N SER A 307 28.80 16.01 10.91
CA SER A 307 29.98 15.73 11.72
C SER A 307 30.03 14.26 12.16
N PRO A 308 31.20 13.59 12.09
CA PRO A 308 31.38 12.25 12.62
C PRO A 308 31.34 12.21 14.16
N LEU A 309 31.41 13.35 14.82
CA LEU A 309 31.39 13.47 16.28
C LEU A 309 29.96 13.53 16.84
N THR A 310 28.97 13.83 15.97
CA THR A 310 27.56 13.89 16.37
C THR A 310 26.87 12.57 16.03
N PRO A 311 26.44 11.76 17.01
CA PRO A 311 25.70 10.53 16.75
C PRO A 311 24.41 10.84 15.97
N GLY A 312 24.21 10.14 14.86
CA GLY A 312 23.02 10.31 14.06
C GLY A 312 23.21 11.17 12.79
N GLY A 313 23.83 12.29 12.85
CA GLY A 313 24.35 13.15 11.77
C GLY A 313 23.54 13.41 10.50
N SER A 314 22.46 12.69 10.22
CA SER A 314 21.58 12.96 9.07
C SER A 314 20.13 13.04 9.48
N ILE A 315 19.36 13.89 8.81
CA ILE A 315 17.91 14.07 9.05
C ILE A 315 17.17 12.73 8.90
N ALA A 316 17.50 11.97 7.86
CA ALA A 316 16.89 10.68 7.59
C ALA A 316 17.18 9.65 8.69
N HIS A 317 18.42 9.62 9.18
CA HIS A 317 18.81 8.77 10.30
C HIS A 317 18.00 9.10 11.56
N ASP A 318 17.92 10.37 11.95
CA ASP A 318 17.23 10.83 13.16
C ASP A 318 15.74 10.54 13.10
N VAL A 319 15.10 10.84 11.96
CA VAL A 319 13.69 10.53 11.72
C VAL A 319 13.44 9.01 11.79
N HIS A 320 14.32 8.20 11.17
CA HIS A 320 14.21 6.75 11.25
C HIS A 320 14.50 6.25 12.67
N ALA A 321 15.53 6.72 13.34
CA ALA A 321 15.88 6.37 14.72
C ALA A 321 14.77 6.73 15.72
N SER A 322 13.98 7.78 15.46
CA SER A 322 12.83 8.16 16.29
C SER A 322 11.66 7.19 16.20
N GLY A 323 11.66 6.27 15.22
CA GLY A 323 10.63 5.24 15.06
C GLY A 323 9.77 5.36 13.82
N VAL A 324 10.13 6.15 12.82
CA VAL A 324 9.50 6.11 11.49
C VAL A 324 10.02 4.89 10.74
N PRO A 325 9.15 3.94 10.35
CA PRO A 325 9.60 2.69 9.73
C PRO A 325 10.32 2.87 8.40
N TRP A 326 9.81 3.74 7.52
CA TRP A 326 10.39 4.00 6.20
C TRP A 326 10.74 5.47 6.03
N VAL A 327 11.99 5.77 5.68
CA VAL A 327 12.44 7.13 5.36
C VAL A 327 13.19 7.10 4.05
N ILE A 328 12.66 7.81 3.05
CA ILE A 328 13.26 7.97 1.73
C ILE A 328 13.94 9.33 1.71
N ALA A 329 15.22 9.37 1.40
CA ALA A 329 16.04 10.56 1.48
C ALA A 329 17.11 10.59 0.38
N SER A 330 17.86 11.67 0.29
CA SER A 330 18.96 11.82 -0.65
C SER A 330 20.28 12.11 0.10
N GLN A 331 21.30 11.30 -0.16
CA GLN A 331 22.63 11.48 0.43
C GLN A 331 23.44 12.61 -0.23
N LEU A 332 23.12 12.93 -1.47
CA LEU A 332 23.71 14.02 -2.27
C LEU A 332 22.57 14.90 -2.81
N PRO A 333 22.84 16.12 -3.28
CA PRO A 333 21.83 16.94 -3.94
C PRO A 333 21.14 16.20 -5.07
N MET A 334 19.81 16.28 -5.10
CA MET A 334 18.99 15.67 -6.14
C MET A 334 18.53 16.72 -7.14
N THR A 335 18.46 16.37 -8.43
CA THR A 335 17.91 17.26 -9.45
C THR A 335 16.40 17.46 -9.27
N ILE A 336 15.84 18.56 -9.78
CA ILE A 336 14.39 18.78 -9.82
C ILE A 336 13.70 17.59 -10.54
N ALA A 337 14.23 17.17 -11.70
CA ALA A 337 13.69 16.03 -12.44
C ALA A 337 13.70 14.74 -11.59
N GLY A 338 14.81 14.47 -10.90
CA GLY A 338 14.91 13.30 -10.01
C GLY A 338 13.93 13.34 -8.84
N SER A 339 13.71 14.50 -8.23
CA SER A 339 12.75 14.63 -7.12
C SER A 339 11.30 14.41 -7.57
N VAL A 340 10.93 14.86 -8.77
CA VAL A 340 9.61 14.60 -9.36
C VAL A 340 9.46 13.11 -9.69
N THR A 341 10.46 12.51 -10.37
CA THR A 341 10.48 11.07 -10.68
C THR A 341 10.37 10.21 -9.41
N LEU A 342 11.07 10.61 -8.32
CA LEU A 342 10.94 9.96 -7.01
C LEU A 342 9.48 9.98 -6.55
N THR A 343 8.85 11.14 -6.56
CA THR A 343 7.47 11.29 -6.07
C THR A 343 6.48 10.49 -6.92
N GLU A 344 6.57 10.60 -8.24
CA GLU A 344 5.71 9.87 -9.17
C GLU A 344 5.87 8.35 -9.03
N CYS A 345 7.10 7.86 -9.07
CA CYS A 345 7.36 6.41 -9.02
C CYS A 345 7.04 5.83 -7.64
N TRP A 346 7.46 6.48 -6.55
CA TRP A 346 7.24 5.99 -5.19
C TRP A 346 5.75 5.91 -4.86
N TYR A 347 5.03 7.02 -4.93
CA TYR A 347 3.64 7.07 -4.47
C TYR A 347 2.68 6.32 -5.38
N SER A 348 2.84 6.41 -6.71
CA SER A 348 1.94 5.71 -7.63
C SER A 348 1.97 4.19 -7.41
N ARG A 349 3.12 3.62 -7.09
CA ARG A 349 3.30 2.18 -6.92
C ARG A 349 3.00 1.70 -5.50
N VAL A 350 3.53 2.41 -4.49
CA VAL A 350 3.32 2.04 -3.09
C VAL A 350 1.84 2.14 -2.71
N LEU A 351 1.14 3.19 -3.14
CA LEU A 351 -0.29 3.34 -2.87
C LEU A 351 -1.18 2.40 -3.71
N MET A 352 -0.63 1.76 -4.74
CA MET A 352 -1.26 0.65 -5.47
C MET A 352 -0.98 -0.72 -4.83
N GLY A 353 -0.22 -0.76 -3.73
CA GLY A 353 0.08 -1.98 -2.99
C GLY A 353 1.21 -2.82 -3.58
N GLU A 354 2.16 -2.20 -4.31
CA GLU A 354 3.40 -2.86 -4.66
C GLU A 354 4.32 -2.96 -3.44
N ASP A 355 5.13 -4.02 -3.40
CA ASP A 355 6.12 -4.19 -2.33
C ASP A 355 7.11 -3.02 -2.34
N PRO A 356 7.26 -2.26 -1.22
CA PRO A 356 8.10 -1.07 -1.19
C PRO A 356 9.57 -1.36 -1.52
N ARG A 357 10.07 -2.58 -1.27
CA ARG A 357 11.42 -3.02 -1.66
C ARG A 357 11.55 -3.10 -3.17
N SER A 358 10.55 -3.63 -3.84
CA SER A 358 10.48 -3.64 -5.32
C SER A 358 10.37 -2.23 -5.88
N VAL A 359 9.58 -1.37 -5.24
CA VAL A 359 9.44 0.03 -5.65
C VAL A 359 10.76 0.80 -5.53
N VAL A 360 11.55 0.58 -4.48
CA VAL A 360 12.90 1.18 -4.33
C VAL A 360 13.81 0.76 -5.47
N HIS A 361 13.80 -0.51 -5.87
CA HIS A 361 14.60 -0.98 -7.00
C HIS A 361 14.16 -0.32 -8.32
N GLU A 362 12.86 -0.32 -8.61
CA GLU A 362 12.33 0.27 -9.85
C GLU A 362 12.52 1.80 -9.89
N LEU A 363 12.41 2.48 -8.75
CA LEU A 363 12.72 3.91 -8.63
C LEU A 363 14.18 4.19 -9.01
N ARG A 364 15.14 3.40 -8.50
CA ARG A 364 16.56 3.54 -8.87
C ARG A 364 16.77 3.31 -10.36
N ARG A 365 16.12 2.30 -10.94
CA ARG A 365 16.19 2.04 -12.39
C ARG A 365 15.62 3.19 -13.21
N SER A 366 14.48 3.75 -12.78
CA SER A 366 13.85 4.90 -13.45
C SER A 366 14.77 6.13 -13.40
N LEU A 367 15.36 6.41 -12.24
CA LEU A 367 16.33 7.51 -12.09
C LEU A 367 17.62 7.28 -12.91
N HIS A 368 18.09 6.04 -13.00
CA HIS A 368 19.26 5.70 -13.80
C HIS A 368 19.02 5.81 -15.31
N ALA A 369 17.80 5.54 -15.76
CA ALA A 369 17.41 5.63 -17.16
C ALA A 369 17.11 7.06 -17.61
N ASP A 370 16.75 7.97 -16.70
CA ASP A 370 16.45 9.38 -17.02
C ASP A 370 17.74 10.20 -17.09
N ALA A 371 18.14 10.62 -18.29
CA ALA A 371 19.33 11.45 -18.47
C ALA A 371 19.24 12.80 -17.73
N ARG A 372 18.03 13.31 -17.44
CA ARG A 372 17.82 14.56 -16.69
C ARG A 372 18.12 14.39 -15.20
N ALA A 373 17.92 13.18 -14.68
CA ALA A 373 18.20 12.83 -13.28
C ALA A 373 19.69 12.54 -13.02
N LYS A 374 20.55 12.59 -14.04
CA LYS A 374 22.01 12.44 -13.91
C LYS A 374 22.40 11.19 -13.07
N HIS A 375 22.89 11.39 -11.83
CA HIS A 375 23.27 10.31 -10.92
C HIS A 375 22.36 10.26 -9.65
N ASP A 376 21.14 10.78 -9.70
CA ASP A 376 20.21 10.79 -8.56
C ASP A 376 19.88 9.38 -8.07
N TRP A 377 19.94 8.36 -8.94
CA TRP A 377 19.81 6.96 -8.56
C TRP A 377 20.82 6.53 -7.48
N ALA A 378 22.02 7.10 -7.52
CA ALA A 378 23.10 6.85 -6.57
C ALA A 378 22.96 7.66 -5.27
N SER A 379 22.26 8.79 -5.34
CA SER A 379 21.99 9.67 -4.18
C SER A 379 20.88 9.14 -3.27
N LEU A 380 19.97 8.30 -3.80
CA LEU A 380 18.80 7.82 -3.08
C LEU A 380 19.21 6.92 -1.91
N ALA A 381 19.01 7.37 -0.68
CA ALA A 381 19.20 6.61 0.54
C ALA A 381 17.83 6.25 1.15
N VAL A 382 17.61 4.96 1.44
CA VAL A 382 16.35 4.47 2.00
C VAL A 382 16.62 3.78 3.32
N TYR A 383 16.08 4.34 4.40
CA TYR A 383 16.08 3.70 5.71
C TYR A 383 14.78 2.95 5.88
N ALA A 384 14.84 1.67 6.24
CA ALA A 384 13.65 0.83 6.34
C ALA A 384 13.75 -0.23 7.43
N VAL A 385 12.65 -0.38 8.17
CA VAL A 385 12.40 -1.58 8.98
C VAL A 385 11.54 -2.52 8.16
N THR A 386 11.98 -3.75 8.00
CA THR A 386 11.28 -4.80 7.27
C THR A 386 10.91 -5.94 8.22
N PRO A 387 9.72 -5.90 8.84
CA PRO A 387 9.28 -6.98 9.71
C PRO A 387 9.12 -8.29 8.91
N PRO A 388 9.22 -9.46 9.54
CA PRO A 388 9.10 -10.75 8.86
C PRO A 388 7.79 -10.94 8.09
N ASP A 389 6.71 -10.32 8.57
CA ASP A 389 5.37 -10.37 7.97
C ASP A 389 5.09 -9.25 6.97
N LEU A 390 6.10 -8.44 6.57
CA LEU A 390 5.89 -7.31 5.64
C LEU A 390 5.20 -7.75 4.35
N SER A 391 5.58 -8.90 3.78
CA SER A 391 4.94 -9.41 2.55
C SER A 391 3.45 -9.70 2.75
N ALA A 392 3.05 -10.22 3.90
CA ALA A 392 1.65 -10.44 4.23
C ALA A 392 0.90 -9.10 4.40
N GLN A 393 1.50 -8.10 5.06
CA GLN A 393 0.93 -6.75 5.20
C GLN A 393 0.75 -6.07 3.84
N VAL A 394 1.73 -6.20 2.94
CA VAL A 394 1.65 -5.66 1.56
C VAL A 394 0.52 -6.34 0.77
N THR A 395 0.39 -7.65 0.89
CA THR A 395 -0.72 -8.39 0.26
C THR A 395 -2.08 -7.94 0.80
N ALA A 396 -2.20 -7.75 2.11
CA ALA A 396 -3.42 -7.23 2.74
C ALA A 396 -3.74 -5.80 2.26
N PHE A 397 -2.73 -4.94 2.16
CA PHE A 397 -2.87 -3.59 1.62
C PHE A 397 -3.32 -3.60 0.16
N ARG A 398 -2.74 -4.47 -0.67
CA ARG A 398 -3.11 -4.64 -2.08
C ARG A 398 -4.57 -5.06 -2.23
N SER A 399 -5.03 -6.02 -1.42
CA SER A 399 -6.44 -6.42 -1.38
C SER A 399 -7.35 -5.25 -1.03
N ARG A 400 -7.00 -4.50 0.01
CA ARG A 400 -7.74 -3.30 0.43
C ARG A 400 -7.79 -2.23 -0.65
N GLN A 401 -6.66 -1.98 -1.31
CA GLN A 401 -6.56 -1.01 -2.40
C GLN A 401 -7.44 -1.41 -3.60
N THR A 402 -7.40 -2.68 -4.01
CA THR A 402 -8.24 -3.17 -5.11
C THR A 402 -9.72 -3.03 -4.77
N LYS A 403 -10.13 -3.40 -3.53
CA LYS A 403 -11.50 -3.21 -3.06
C LYS A 403 -11.91 -1.73 -3.10
N ALA A 404 -11.07 -0.83 -2.58
CA ALA A 404 -11.34 0.61 -2.59
C ALA A 404 -11.49 1.16 -4.03
N ARG A 405 -10.61 0.76 -4.95
CA ARG A 405 -10.70 1.16 -6.36
C ARG A 405 -11.99 0.66 -7.01
N VAL A 406 -12.35 -0.60 -6.78
CA VAL A 406 -13.60 -1.17 -7.32
C VAL A 406 -14.82 -0.45 -6.76
N ASP A 407 -14.83 -0.11 -5.46
CA ASP A 407 -15.91 0.66 -4.85
C ASP A 407 -16.02 2.08 -5.44
N VAL A 408 -14.89 2.77 -5.67
CA VAL A 408 -14.86 4.08 -6.35
C VAL A 408 -15.42 3.99 -7.77
N LEU A 409 -15.08 2.94 -8.51
CA LEU A 409 -15.60 2.71 -9.86
C LEU A 409 -17.10 2.40 -9.84
N PHE A 410 -17.58 1.64 -8.88
CA PHE A 410 -19.02 1.41 -8.73
C PHE A 410 -19.78 2.66 -8.29
N ASP A 411 -19.26 3.46 -7.35
CA ASP A 411 -19.86 4.76 -7.00
C ASP A 411 -19.96 5.67 -8.23
N LYS A 412 -18.91 5.68 -9.06
CA LYS A 412 -18.92 6.38 -10.35
C LYS A 412 -20.00 5.85 -11.30
N ALA A 413 -20.07 4.53 -11.48
CA ALA A 413 -21.03 3.89 -12.37
C ALA A 413 -22.49 4.15 -11.93
N GLU A 414 -22.77 4.02 -10.63
CA GLU A 414 -24.09 4.26 -10.05
C GLU A 414 -24.55 5.70 -10.25
N ARG A 415 -23.72 6.69 -9.91
CA ARG A 415 -24.05 8.13 -10.08
C ARG A 415 -24.17 8.54 -11.54
N MET A 416 -23.34 7.99 -12.42
CA MET A 416 -23.46 8.23 -13.85
C MET A 416 -24.73 7.60 -14.41
N SER A 417 -25.14 6.43 -13.91
CA SER A 417 -26.35 5.76 -14.37
C SER A 417 -27.63 6.50 -13.97
N GLU A 418 -27.63 7.18 -12.81
CA GLU A 418 -28.74 8.04 -12.38
C GLU A 418 -28.99 9.24 -13.33
N GLN A 419 -27.93 9.70 -14.01
CA GLN A 419 -27.95 10.85 -14.90
C GLN A 419 -28.07 10.45 -16.39
N ALA A 420 -27.87 9.17 -16.71
CA ALA A 420 -27.77 8.69 -18.08
C ALA A 420 -29.13 8.24 -18.62
N VAL A 421 -29.56 8.89 -19.68
CA VAL A 421 -30.72 8.47 -20.50
C VAL A 421 -30.20 8.09 -21.90
N GLY A 422 -30.52 6.87 -22.36
CA GLY A 422 -30.19 6.43 -23.72
C GLY A 422 -28.67 6.32 -23.99
N PRO A 423 -28.10 7.09 -24.93
CA PRO A 423 -26.68 6.95 -25.31
C PRO A 423 -25.68 7.21 -24.19
N GLY A 424 -26.07 7.89 -23.11
CA GLY A 424 -25.23 8.14 -21.94
C GLY A 424 -24.83 6.87 -21.18
N PHE A 425 -25.60 5.79 -21.30
CA PHE A 425 -25.31 4.53 -20.63
C PHE A 425 -24.07 3.79 -21.19
N GLU A 426 -23.65 4.12 -22.41
CA GLU A 426 -22.40 3.59 -22.98
C GLU A 426 -21.16 4.01 -22.16
N THR A 427 -21.17 5.19 -21.57
CA THR A 427 -20.10 5.62 -20.67
C THR A 427 -20.06 4.79 -19.38
N VAL A 428 -21.22 4.40 -18.85
CA VAL A 428 -21.32 3.48 -17.70
C VAL A 428 -20.76 2.10 -18.05
N ARG A 429 -21.03 1.58 -19.27
CA ARG A 429 -20.44 0.31 -19.74
C ARG A 429 -18.91 0.34 -19.77
N LYS A 430 -18.29 1.48 -20.15
CA LYS A 430 -16.83 1.64 -20.09
C LYS A 430 -16.31 1.50 -18.66
N VAL A 431 -17.02 2.01 -17.66
CA VAL A 431 -16.66 1.82 -16.24
C VAL A 431 -16.75 0.33 -15.86
N PHE A 432 -17.75 -0.41 -16.33
CA PHE A 432 -17.83 -1.86 -16.11
C PHE A 432 -16.64 -2.61 -16.70
N VAL A 433 -16.17 -2.19 -17.88
CA VAL A 433 -14.94 -2.77 -18.47
C VAL A 433 -13.74 -2.50 -17.59
N GLU A 434 -13.60 -1.29 -17.04
CA GLU A 434 -12.50 -0.94 -16.13
C GLU A 434 -12.56 -1.76 -14.82
N ILE A 435 -13.75 -1.96 -14.24
CA ILE A 435 -13.95 -2.82 -13.07
C ILE A 435 -13.49 -4.24 -13.38
N ARG A 436 -13.94 -4.83 -14.49
CA ARG A 436 -13.58 -6.19 -14.92
C ARG A 436 -12.09 -6.34 -15.13
N GLN A 437 -11.45 -5.35 -15.77
CA GLN A 437 -10.00 -5.38 -15.99
C GLN A 437 -9.23 -5.31 -14.68
N THR A 438 -9.60 -4.39 -13.77
CA THR A 438 -8.98 -4.25 -12.44
C THR A 438 -9.03 -5.58 -11.67
N LEU A 439 -10.17 -6.25 -11.68
CA LEU A 439 -10.34 -7.52 -10.99
C LEU A 439 -9.67 -8.70 -11.68
N LYS A 440 -9.59 -8.68 -13.02
CA LYS A 440 -8.85 -9.68 -13.80
C LYS A 440 -7.36 -9.61 -13.48
N ASP A 441 -6.79 -8.40 -13.44
CA ASP A 441 -5.38 -8.17 -13.12
C ASP A 441 -5.09 -8.62 -11.68
N TYR A 442 -5.94 -8.25 -10.73
CA TYR A 442 -5.82 -8.67 -9.34
C TYR A 442 -5.88 -10.21 -9.18
N ARG A 443 -6.74 -10.87 -9.93
CA ARG A 443 -6.82 -12.35 -9.92
C ARG A 443 -5.59 -13.00 -10.55
N ALA A 444 -5.02 -12.43 -11.60
CA ALA A 444 -3.81 -12.95 -12.24
C ALA A 444 -2.57 -12.92 -11.33
N GLU A 445 -2.58 -12.05 -10.33
CA GLU A 445 -1.53 -11.95 -9.30
C GLU A 445 -1.75 -12.91 -8.11
N ALA A 446 -2.72 -13.80 -8.18
CA ALA A 446 -2.99 -14.76 -7.10
C ALA A 446 -1.81 -15.71 -6.88
N PRO A 447 -1.57 -16.16 -5.63
CA PRO A 447 -0.47 -17.07 -5.34
C PRO A 447 -0.61 -18.39 -6.12
N VAL A 448 0.51 -18.86 -6.67
CA VAL A 448 0.60 -20.14 -7.40
C VAL A 448 0.77 -21.30 -6.42
N ALA A 449 1.26 -21.04 -5.21
CA ALA A 449 1.47 -22.04 -4.17
C ALA A 449 0.18 -22.82 -3.85
N ASP A 450 0.32 -24.09 -3.50
CA ASP A 450 -0.80 -24.97 -3.15
C ASP A 450 -0.80 -25.25 -1.63
N GLY A 451 -1.42 -24.34 -0.88
CA GLY A 451 -1.61 -24.45 0.56
C GLY A 451 -2.97 -23.87 0.97
N PRO A 452 -3.44 -24.16 2.19
CA PRO A 452 -4.75 -23.69 2.65
C PRO A 452 -4.93 -22.17 2.56
N GLU A 453 -3.90 -21.40 2.94
CA GLU A 453 -3.93 -19.94 2.89
C GLU A 453 -3.95 -19.42 1.45
N ALA A 454 -3.14 -19.99 0.57
CA ALA A 454 -3.11 -19.62 -0.85
C ALA A 454 -4.46 -19.94 -1.54
N ARG A 455 -5.09 -21.07 -1.19
CA ARG A 455 -6.43 -21.43 -1.69
C ARG A 455 -7.49 -20.44 -1.21
N ARG A 456 -7.48 -20.07 0.07
CA ARG A 456 -8.39 -19.04 0.61
C ARG A 456 -8.21 -17.70 -0.11
N GLU A 457 -6.98 -17.28 -0.33
CA GLU A 457 -6.70 -16.04 -1.04
C GLU A 457 -7.19 -16.08 -2.50
N ARG A 458 -6.98 -17.19 -3.23
CA ARG A 458 -7.52 -17.38 -4.57
C ARG A 458 -9.05 -17.35 -4.57
N ALA A 459 -9.69 -18.05 -3.62
CA ALA A 459 -11.13 -18.05 -3.46
C ALA A 459 -11.70 -16.65 -3.19
N GLU A 460 -11.04 -15.85 -2.32
CA GLU A 460 -11.44 -14.48 -2.04
C GLU A 460 -11.37 -13.59 -3.28
N ARG A 461 -10.27 -13.68 -4.05
CA ARG A 461 -10.10 -12.92 -5.29
C ARG A 461 -11.14 -13.29 -6.35
N ILE A 462 -11.47 -14.56 -6.49
CA ILE A 462 -12.53 -15.03 -7.39
C ILE A 462 -13.90 -14.57 -6.90
N GLY A 463 -14.17 -14.66 -5.60
CA GLY A 463 -15.41 -14.21 -4.97
C GLY A 463 -15.66 -12.71 -5.15
N LEU A 464 -14.62 -11.88 -5.07
CA LEU A 464 -14.72 -10.46 -5.34
C LEU A 464 -15.12 -10.18 -6.81
N ASN A 465 -14.58 -10.93 -7.76
CA ASN A 465 -15.01 -10.89 -9.16
C ASN A 465 -16.48 -11.26 -9.33
N ALA A 466 -16.91 -12.33 -8.66
CA ALA A 466 -18.31 -12.77 -8.69
C ALA A 466 -19.26 -11.70 -8.13
N ALA A 467 -18.90 -11.08 -7.01
CA ALA A 467 -19.67 -10.00 -6.41
C ALA A 467 -19.79 -8.78 -7.33
N ALA A 468 -18.71 -8.45 -8.05
CA ALA A 468 -18.71 -7.36 -9.01
C ALA A 468 -19.62 -7.64 -10.22
N GLU A 469 -19.54 -8.83 -10.82
CA GLU A 469 -20.46 -9.22 -11.92
C GLU A 469 -21.92 -9.19 -11.48
N LYS A 470 -22.22 -9.64 -10.25
CA LYS A 470 -23.56 -9.55 -9.68
C LYS A 470 -24.03 -8.10 -9.55
N ARG A 471 -23.17 -7.19 -9.09
CA ARG A 471 -23.50 -5.74 -8.96
C ARG A 471 -23.70 -5.08 -10.33
N ILE A 472 -22.85 -5.41 -11.32
CA ILE A 472 -23.00 -4.97 -12.71
C ILE A 472 -24.35 -5.43 -13.28
N ALA A 473 -24.72 -6.69 -13.10
CA ALA A 473 -25.99 -7.24 -13.58
C ALA A 473 -27.18 -6.48 -13.01
N LEU A 474 -27.16 -6.14 -11.72
CA LEU A 474 -28.24 -5.40 -11.07
C LEU A 474 -28.35 -3.97 -11.57
N LEU A 475 -27.22 -3.30 -11.82
CA LEU A 475 -27.20 -1.95 -12.43
C LEU A 475 -27.75 -1.97 -13.87
N LEU A 476 -27.32 -2.95 -14.67
CA LEU A 476 -27.87 -3.16 -16.02
C LEU A 476 -29.39 -3.34 -15.98
N ARG A 477 -29.88 -4.21 -15.09
CA ARG A 477 -31.32 -4.50 -14.99
C ARG A 477 -32.13 -3.29 -14.49
N ALA A 478 -31.58 -2.51 -13.57
CA ALA A 478 -32.23 -1.29 -13.07
C ALA A 478 -32.43 -0.22 -14.14
N HIS A 479 -31.57 -0.20 -15.16
CA HIS A 479 -31.57 0.81 -16.22
C HIS A 479 -31.99 0.26 -17.60
N ALA A 480 -32.54 -0.96 -17.63
CA ALA A 480 -33.09 -1.55 -18.85
C ALA A 480 -34.41 -0.85 -19.24
N ALA A 481 -34.32 0.10 -20.17
CA ALA A 481 -35.47 0.87 -20.64
C ALA A 481 -35.37 1.18 -22.14
N GLY A 482 -36.50 1.54 -22.76
CA GLY A 482 -36.58 1.96 -24.16
C GLY A 482 -36.16 0.89 -25.16
N ASP A 483 -35.63 1.29 -26.32
CA ASP A 483 -35.25 0.41 -27.43
C ASP A 483 -34.09 -0.53 -27.08
N SER A 484 -33.24 -0.17 -26.12
CA SER A 484 -32.12 -1.00 -25.67
C SER A 484 -32.47 -1.97 -24.54
N ARG A 485 -33.72 -2.03 -24.08
CA ARG A 485 -34.15 -2.82 -22.93
C ARG A 485 -33.77 -4.30 -23.07
N GLN A 486 -34.12 -4.93 -24.18
CA GLN A 486 -33.88 -6.36 -24.39
C GLN A 486 -32.38 -6.70 -24.41
N GLN A 487 -31.56 -5.82 -25.00
CA GLN A 487 -30.09 -6.00 -25.00
C GLN A 487 -29.54 -5.87 -23.58
N THR A 488 -29.94 -4.85 -22.82
CA THR A 488 -29.47 -4.58 -21.47
C THR A 488 -29.90 -5.69 -20.49
N GLU A 489 -31.11 -6.26 -20.67
CA GLU A 489 -31.56 -7.42 -19.91
C GLU A 489 -30.72 -8.67 -20.22
N ARG A 490 -30.36 -8.92 -21.49
CA ARG A 490 -29.43 -10.02 -21.86
C ARG A 490 -28.05 -9.83 -21.24
N GLU A 491 -27.48 -8.64 -21.31
CA GLU A 491 -26.19 -8.32 -20.69
C GLU A 491 -26.24 -8.53 -19.16
N SER A 492 -27.36 -8.20 -18.51
CA SER A 492 -27.61 -8.47 -17.09
C SER A 492 -27.60 -9.97 -16.80
N ASP A 493 -28.34 -10.77 -17.58
CA ASP A 493 -28.43 -12.21 -17.41
C ASP A 493 -27.07 -12.91 -17.63
N GLU A 494 -26.29 -12.44 -18.62
CA GLU A 494 -24.91 -12.93 -18.83
C GLU A 494 -23.99 -12.61 -17.65
N SER A 495 -24.13 -11.40 -17.07
CA SER A 495 -23.34 -11.04 -15.88
C SER A 495 -23.73 -11.86 -14.66
N LEU A 496 -25.03 -12.15 -14.45
CA LEU A 496 -25.48 -13.07 -13.40
C LEU A 496 -24.95 -14.49 -13.60
N THR A 497 -24.93 -14.99 -14.83
CA THR A 497 -24.36 -16.30 -15.17
C THR A 497 -22.87 -16.34 -14.86
N ARG A 498 -22.11 -15.32 -15.28
CA ARG A 498 -20.68 -15.21 -14.91
C ARG A 498 -20.47 -15.14 -13.40
N ALA A 499 -21.31 -14.40 -12.67
CA ALA A 499 -21.24 -14.33 -11.22
C ALA A 499 -21.46 -15.69 -10.57
N ARG A 500 -22.48 -16.43 -11.01
CA ARG A 500 -22.78 -17.79 -10.55
C ARG A 500 -21.58 -18.72 -10.73
N ASP A 501 -21.02 -18.76 -11.93
CA ASP A 501 -19.92 -19.65 -12.28
C ASP A 501 -18.63 -19.30 -11.50
N LEU A 502 -18.39 -18.00 -11.26
CA LEU A 502 -17.29 -17.53 -10.43
C LEU A 502 -17.49 -17.89 -8.95
N TYR A 503 -18.71 -17.81 -8.39
CA TYR A 503 -18.97 -18.25 -7.01
C TYR A 503 -18.76 -19.76 -6.86
N HIS A 504 -19.18 -20.57 -7.82
CA HIS A 504 -18.89 -22.00 -7.84
C HIS A 504 -17.37 -22.25 -7.85
N LYS A 505 -16.64 -21.54 -8.70
CA LYS A 505 -15.18 -21.64 -8.77
C LYS A 505 -14.52 -21.22 -7.46
N ALA A 506 -14.97 -20.14 -6.81
CA ALA A 506 -14.45 -19.69 -5.53
C ALA A 506 -14.64 -20.77 -4.45
N PHE A 507 -15.80 -21.41 -4.40
CA PHE A 507 -16.06 -22.52 -3.50
C PHE A 507 -15.20 -23.76 -3.82
N SER A 508 -14.94 -24.05 -5.10
CA SER A 508 -14.06 -25.16 -5.51
C SER A 508 -12.60 -24.94 -5.09
N GLU A 509 -12.15 -23.70 -4.95
CA GLU A 509 -10.81 -23.37 -4.40
C GLU A 509 -10.78 -23.54 -2.87
N ASP A 510 -11.84 -23.13 -2.17
CA ASP A 510 -11.95 -23.22 -0.71
C ASP A 510 -13.32 -23.75 -0.29
N TRP A 511 -13.37 -25.04 0.00
CA TRP A 511 -14.57 -25.76 0.44
C TRP A 511 -15.12 -25.31 1.79
N THR A 512 -14.41 -24.45 2.52
CA THR A 512 -14.88 -23.85 3.78
C THR A 512 -15.59 -22.51 3.57
N ASN A 513 -15.63 -22.01 2.34
CA ASN A 513 -16.23 -20.73 2.00
C ASN A 513 -17.76 -20.81 1.88
N HIS A 514 -18.45 -20.76 3.03
CA HIS A 514 -19.92 -20.82 3.10
C HIS A 514 -20.59 -19.69 2.30
N TRP A 515 -19.97 -18.52 2.24
CA TRP A 515 -20.52 -17.39 1.50
C TRP A 515 -20.55 -17.66 -0.01
N ALA A 516 -19.46 -18.15 -0.58
CA ALA A 516 -19.39 -18.42 -2.01
C ALA A 516 -20.44 -19.46 -2.46
N ILE A 517 -20.56 -20.58 -1.71
CA ILE A 517 -21.56 -21.59 -2.04
C ILE A 517 -22.98 -21.07 -1.86
N THR A 518 -23.25 -20.24 -0.85
CA THR A 518 -24.58 -19.67 -0.65
C THR A 518 -24.96 -18.70 -1.78
N GLN A 519 -24.02 -17.87 -2.25
CA GLN A 519 -24.26 -17.00 -3.40
C GLN A 519 -24.45 -17.81 -4.70
N PHE A 520 -23.72 -18.91 -4.87
CA PHE A 520 -23.95 -19.85 -5.99
C PHE A 520 -25.37 -20.43 -5.95
N LEU A 521 -25.83 -20.92 -4.80
CA LEU A 521 -27.20 -21.42 -4.62
C LEU A 521 -28.24 -20.32 -4.85
N SER A 522 -28.00 -19.12 -4.32
CA SER A 522 -28.88 -17.97 -4.52
C SER A 522 -29.12 -17.67 -6.01
N LEU A 523 -28.04 -17.60 -6.78
CA LEU A 523 -28.14 -17.33 -8.22
C LEU A 523 -28.76 -18.50 -9.00
N ASN A 524 -28.56 -19.75 -8.59
CA ASN A 524 -29.30 -20.90 -9.17
C ASN A 524 -30.79 -20.84 -8.87
N ALA A 525 -31.20 -20.46 -7.64
CA ALA A 525 -32.62 -20.32 -7.29
C ALA A 525 -33.29 -19.18 -8.08
N VAL A 526 -32.55 -18.16 -8.47
CA VAL A 526 -33.02 -17.05 -9.32
C VAL A 526 -33.13 -17.46 -10.79
N HIS A 527 -32.24 -18.34 -11.27
CA HIS A 527 -32.17 -18.81 -12.65
C HIS A 527 -32.88 -20.16 -12.89
N ALA A 528 -33.52 -20.74 -11.87
CA ALA A 528 -34.09 -22.11 -11.91
C ALA A 528 -35.08 -22.39 -13.06
N ASN A 529 -35.54 -21.38 -13.77
CA ASN A 529 -36.37 -21.55 -14.96
C ASN A 529 -35.57 -21.82 -16.26
N ARG A 530 -34.25 -21.97 -16.24
CA ARG A 530 -33.42 -21.96 -17.46
C ARG A 530 -32.48 -23.13 -17.71
N SER A 531 -32.26 -24.04 -16.78
CA SER A 531 -31.42 -25.21 -17.04
C SER A 531 -31.88 -26.42 -16.25
N GLY A 532 -32.05 -27.58 -16.94
CA GLY A 532 -32.43 -28.87 -16.37
C GLY A 532 -31.36 -29.52 -15.47
N GLU A 533 -30.47 -28.76 -14.85
CA GLU A 533 -29.47 -29.22 -13.90
C GLU A 533 -29.98 -29.13 -12.45
N GLU A 534 -31.11 -29.79 -12.18
CA GLU A 534 -31.61 -29.97 -10.80
C GLU A 534 -30.74 -30.91 -9.93
N LEU A 535 -29.62 -31.37 -10.46
CA LEU A 535 -28.81 -32.40 -9.83
C LEU A 535 -27.94 -31.82 -8.70
N ARG A 536 -28.28 -32.19 -7.43
CA ARG A 536 -27.46 -32.05 -6.22
C ARG A 536 -27.41 -30.66 -5.52
N LEU A 537 -28.23 -29.71 -5.91
CA LEU A 537 -28.25 -28.40 -5.21
C LEU A 537 -28.76 -28.54 -3.76
N SER A 538 -29.57 -29.54 -3.47
CA SER A 538 -30.01 -29.87 -2.11
C SER A 538 -28.85 -30.33 -1.21
N ASP A 539 -27.95 -31.17 -1.75
CA ASP A 539 -26.74 -31.60 -1.02
C ASP A 539 -25.83 -30.39 -0.72
N TRP A 540 -25.65 -29.52 -1.71
CA TRP A 540 -24.86 -28.29 -1.56
C TRP A 540 -25.48 -27.32 -0.56
N TRP A 541 -26.80 -27.21 -0.50
CA TRP A 541 -27.50 -26.44 0.51
C TRP A 541 -27.22 -26.99 1.92
N THR A 542 -27.26 -28.32 2.10
CA THR A 542 -26.91 -28.97 3.37
C THR A 542 -25.47 -28.72 3.77
N VAL A 543 -24.53 -28.77 2.83
CA VAL A 543 -23.10 -28.46 3.05
C VAL A 543 -22.96 -27.01 3.47
N ALA A 544 -23.53 -26.06 2.72
CA ALA A 544 -23.49 -24.63 3.04
C ALA A 544 -23.98 -24.32 4.45
N ARG A 545 -25.13 -24.95 4.81
CA ARG A 545 -25.73 -24.78 6.13
C ARG A 545 -24.83 -25.34 7.24
N SER A 546 -24.23 -26.51 7.02
CA SER A 546 -23.33 -27.12 8.01
C SER A 546 -22.08 -26.31 8.27
N ILE A 547 -21.44 -25.80 7.22
CA ILE A 547 -20.26 -24.93 7.33
C ILE A 547 -20.61 -23.64 8.09
N ALA A 548 -21.71 -22.98 7.71
CA ALA A 548 -22.13 -21.74 8.36
C ALA A 548 -22.47 -21.96 9.85
N LEU A 549 -23.15 -23.06 10.21
CA LEU A 549 -23.44 -23.43 11.60
C LEU A 549 -22.16 -23.66 12.43
N GLN A 550 -21.13 -24.27 11.83
CA GLN A 550 -19.85 -24.45 12.48
C GLN A 550 -19.16 -23.10 12.75
N GLN A 551 -19.14 -22.22 11.75
CA GLN A 551 -18.48 -20.92 11.87
C GLN A 551 -19.22 -19.93 12.79
N CYS A 552 -20.51 -20.11 13.06
CA CYS A 552 -21.19 -19.35 14.11
C CYS A 552 -20.58 -19.55 15.51
N ARG A 553 -19.75 -20.59 15.70
CA ARG A 553 -19.04 -20.89 16.96
C ARG A 553 -17.59 -20.35 16.97
N ASP A 554 -17.17 -19.67 15.92
CA ASP A 554 -15.84 -19.09 15.83
C ASP A 554 -15.62 -18.08 16.97
N THR A 555 -14.39 -17.92 17.41
CA THR A 555 -14.00 -16.92 18.41
C THR A 555 -13.94 -15.51 17.81
N ASP A 556 -13.65 -15.40 16.50
CA ASP A 556 -13.64 -14.13 15.79
C ASP A 556 -15.05 -13.58 15.56
N PRO A 557 -15.37 -12.39 16.09
CA PRO A 557 -16.70 -11.79 15.95
C PRO A 557 -17.06 -11.47 14.49
N VAL A 558 -16.07 -11.16 13.65
CA VAL A 558 -16.27 -10.86 12.22
C VAL A 558 -16.70 -12.09 11.47
N SER A 559 -15.99 -13.21 11.65
CA SER A 559 -16.32 -14.52 11.06
C SER A 559 -17.72 -14.99 11.50
N ARG A 560 -18.05 -14.85 12.78
CA ARG A 560 -19.37 -15.18 13.32
C ARG A 560 -20.49 -14.37 12.68
N ALA A 561 -20.30 -13.06 12.55
CA ALA A 561 -21.32 -12.18 11.97
C ALA A 561 -21.62 -12.55 10.51
N TRP A 562 -20.58 -12.85 9.73
CA TRP A 562 -20.76 -13.33 8.36
C TRP A 562 -21.43 -14.69 8.29
N ALA A 563 -21.15 -15.59 9.23
CA ALA A 563 -21.81 -16.90 9.31
C ALA A 563 -23.32 -16.75 9.60
N PHE A 564 -23.73 -15.87 10.52
CA PHE A 564 -25.13 -15.58 10.76
C PHE A 564 -25.82 -14.91 9.57
N ALA A 565 -25.14 -14.02 8.85
CA ALA A 565 -25.66 -13.45 7.61
C ALA A 565 -25.93 -14.52 6.55
N THR A 566 -24.98 -15.45 6.40
CA THR A 566 -25.13 -16.62 5.51
C THR A 566 -26.26 -17.53 5.93
N LEU A 567 -26.40 -17.84 7.23
CA LEU A 567 -27.53 -18.66 7.73
C LEU A 567 -28.89 -18.02 7.45
N ALA A 568 -28.99 -16.70 7.60
CA ALA A 568 -30.23 -15.99 7.28
C ALA A 568 -30.63 -16.18 5.81
N GLU A 569 -29.65 -16.15 4.88
CA GLU A 569 -29.88 -16.38 3.45
C GLU A 569 -30.16 -17.86 3.15
N ILE A 570 -29.43 -18.79 3.77
CA ILE A 570 -29.63 -20.24 3.62
C ILE A 570 -31.02 -20.69 4.07
N GLU A 571 -31.57 -20.12 5.14
CA GLU A 571 -32.92 -20.41 5.58
C GLU A 571 -33.97 -19.99 4.54
N LEU A 572 -33.79 -18.85 3.88
CA LEU A 572 -34.64 -18.44 2.75
C LEU A 572 -34.52 -19.43 1.59
N LEU A 573 -33.30 -19.86 1.25
CA LEU A 573 -33.03 -20.81 0.16
C LEU A 573 -33.52 -22.22 0.47
N GLY A 574 -33.88 -22.54 1.71
CA GLY A 574 -34.46 -23.81 2.11
C GLY A 574 -35.77 -24.12 1.41
N PHE A 575 -36.54 -23.12 0.95
CA PHE A 575 -37.74 -23.33 0.10
C PHE A 575 -37.40 -23.76 -1.32
N ALA A 576 -36.21 -23.50 -1.80
CA ALA A 576 -35.75 -23.94 -3.12
C ALA A 576 -35.03 -25.30 -3.05
N PHE A 577 -34.24 -25.55 -2.00
CA PHE A 577 -33.30 -26.67 -1.94
C PHE A 577 -33.39 -27.52 -0.68
N GLY A 578 -34.00 -27.01 0.41
CA GLY A 578 -34.02 -27.65 1.73
C GLY A 578 -35.32 -28.38 2.08
N ASN A 579 -36.21 -28.57 1.10
CA ASN A 579 -37.51 -29.21 1.29
C ASN A 579 -38.39 -28.56 2.38
N TYR A 580 -38.32 -27.22 2.55
CA TYR A 580 -39.19 -26.51 3.47
C TYR A 580 -40.62 -26.44 2.93
N ALA A 581 -41.60 -26.78 3.77
CA ALA A 581 -43.02 -26.66 3.44
C ALA A 581 -43.52 -25.23 3.67
N ALA A 582 -44.56 -24.84 2.93
CA ALA A 582 -45.14 -23.49 3.02
C ALA A 582 -45.65 -23.14 4.44
N GLU A 583 -46.13 -24.11 5.20
CA GLU A 583 -46.60 -23.97 6.58
C GLU A 583 -45.50 -23.54 7.56
N GLN A 584 -44.24 -23.82 7.22
CA GLN A 584 -43.07 -23.46 8.04
C GLN A 584 -42.63 -21.99 7.86
N THR A 585 -43.26 -21.22 6.96
CA THR A 585 -42.82 -19.88 6.60
C THR A 585 -42.71 -18.94 7.81
N VAL A 586 -43.64 -19.00 8.75
CA VAL A 586 -43.64 -18.14 9.95
C VAL A 586 -42.45 -18.46 10.86
N ASP A 587 -42.19 -19.74 11.10
CA ASP A 587 -41.08 -20.19 11.94
C ASP A 587 -39.73 -19.88 11.32
N ILE A 588 -39.63 -20.03 10.00
CA ILE A 588 -38.41 -19.70 9.26
C ILE A 588 -38.17 -18.18 9.26
N ALA A 589 -39.19 -17.36 9.04
CA ALA A 589 -39.12 -15.92 9.13
C ALA A 589 -38.62 -15.47 10.52
N ALA A 590 -39.12 -16.08 11.59
CA ALA A 590 -38.68 -15.82 12.95
C ALA A 590 -37.21 -16.19 13.18
N ARG A 591 -36.73 -17.33 12.60
CA ARG A 591 -35.28 -17.70 12.64
C ARG A 591 -34.42 -16.72 11.90
N VAL A 592 -34.80 -16.35 10.67
CA VAL A 592 -34.07 -15.35 9.86
C VAL A 592 -33.95 -14.01 10.58
N ALA A 593 -35.08 -13.52 11.15
CA ALA A 593 -35.07 -12.29 11.93
C ALA A 593 -34.15 -12.38 13.16
N ARG A 594 -34.06 -13.53 13.81
CA ARG A 594 -33.12 -13.77 14.91
C ARG A 594 -31.67 -13.71 14.44
N HIS A 595 -31.31 -14.39 13.34
CA HIS A 595 -29.98 -14.33 12.78
C HIS A 595 -29.59 -12.89 12.42
N CYS A 596 -30.49 -12.11 11.81
CA CYS A 596 -30.27 -10.72 11.46
C CYS A 596 -30.03 -9.84 12.71
N ARG A 597 -30.79 -10.02 13.81
CA ARG A 597 -30.53 -9.31 15.07
C ARG A 597 -29.18 -9.67 15.67
N THR A 598 -28.80 -10.95 15.65
CA THR A 598 -27.50 -11.40 16.17
C THR A 598 -26.32 -10.75 15.44
N ILE A 599 -26.43 -10.47 14.14
CA ILE A 599 -25.39 -9.72 13.40
C ILE A 599 -25.22 -8.31 13.99
N ALA A 600 -26.32 -7.60 14.24
CA ALA A 600 -26.31 -6.27 14.82
C ALA A 600 -25.79 -6.25 16.27
N GLU A 601 -26.14 -7.25 17.06
CA GLU A 601 -25.65 -7.45 18.43
C GLU A 601 -24.12 -7.66 18.48
N ILE A 602 -23.56 -8.43 17.54
CA ILE A 602 -22.12 -8.74 17.47
C ILE A 602 -21.31 -7.52 16.97
N MET A 603 -21.78 -6.87 15.91
CA MET A 603 -20.98 -5.90 15.14
C MET A 603 -21.42 -4.45 15.31
N GLY A 604 -22.56 -4.19 15.95
CA GLY A 604 -23.22 -2.89 15.99
C GLY A 604 -24.09 -2.59 14.77
N GLU A 605 -25.09 -1.75 14.98
CA GLU A 605 -26.14 -1.44 13.98
C GLU A 605 -25.62 -0.80 12.70
N ASP A 606 -24.61 0.08 12.80
CA ASP A 606 -24.01 0.77 11.66
C ASP A 606 -22.87 0.00 10.99
N SER A 607 -22.69 -1.28 11.31
CA SER A 607 -21.58 -2.08 10.76
C SER A 607 -21.76 -2.40 9.27
N LEU A 608 -20.63 -2.65 8.60
CA LEU A 608 -20.63 -3.14 7.22
C LEU A 608 -21.45 -4.44 7.07
N HIS A 609 -21.41 -5.32 8.08
CA HIS A 609 -22.08 -6.61 8.08
C HIS A 609 -23.61 -6.46 8.04
N VAL A 610 -24.15 -5.56 8.88
CA VAL A 610 -25.58 -5.24 8.88
C VAL A 610 -25.99 -4.64 7.54
N ARG A 611 -25.25 -3.63 7.03
CA ARG A 611 -25.55 -3.01 5.74
C ARG A 611 -25.47 -3.97 4.57
N ALA A 612 -24.46 -4.83 4.53
CA ALA A 612 -24.29 -5.81 3.44
C ALA A 612 -25.40 -6.84 3.44
N THR A 613 -25.77 -7.37 4.62
CA THR A 613 -26.87 -8.32 4.78
C THR A 613 -28.20 -7.67 4.41
N ARG A 614 -28.46 -6.45 4.88
CA ARG A 614 -29.67 -5.71 4.53
C ARG A 614 -29.79 -5.53 3.01
N ARG A 615 -28.74 -5.06 2.33
CA ARG A 615 -28.71 -4.92 0.86
C ARG A 615 -28.98 -6.23 0.13
N GLN A 616 -28.53 -7.35 0.67
CA GLN A 616 -28.81 -8.65 0.06
C GLN A 616 -30.31 -9.00 0.15
N PHE A 617 -30.96 -8.77 1.29
CA PHE A 617 -32.39 -8.98 1.43
C PHE A 617 -33.24 -7.96 0.64
N GLU A 618 -32.79 -6.72 0.48
CA GLU A 618 -33.41 -5.74 -0.43
C GLU A 618 -33.38 -6.21 -1.89
N ARG A 619 -32.31 -6.91 -2.32
CA ARG A 619 -32.23 -7.52 -3.67
C ARG A 619 -33.26 -8.64 -3.82
N TYR A 620 -33.40 -9.50 -2.81
CA TYR A 620 -34.48 -10.50 -2.82
C TYR A 620 -35.86 -9.86 -2.89
N ALA A 621 -36.14 -8.85 -2.10
CA ALA A 621 -37.42 -8.14 -2.11
C ALA A 621 -37.73 -7.52 -3.47
N ARG A 622 -36.74 -6.83 -4.05
CA ARG A 622 -36.95 -6.03 -5.27
C ARG A 622 -36.94 -6.86 -6.56
N TRP A 623 -36.08 -7.89 -6.63
CA TRP A 623 -35.75 -8.52 -7.89
C TRP A 623 -36.17 -9.99 -8.00
N TRP A 624 -36.26 -10.73 -6.88
CA TRP A 624 -36.26 -12.18 -6.92
C TRP A 624 -37.41 -12.87 -6.17
N SER A 625 -38.24 -12.12 -5.48
CA SER A 625 -39.31 -12.66 -4.66
C SER A 625 -40.74 -12.34 -5.17
N ALA A 626 -40.86 -11.66 -6.32
CA ALA A 626 -42.16 -11.17 -6.81
C ALA A 626 -43.23 -12.28 -6.95
N ASP A 627 -42.82 -13.47 -7.39
CA ASP A 627 -43.66 -14.66 -7.60
C ASP A 627 -43.51 -15.73 -6.50
N LYS A 628 -42.84 -15.40 -5.38
CA LYS A 628 -42.49 -16.33 -4.30
C LYS A 628 -42.98 -15.80 -2.94
N PRO A 629 -44.25 -16.07 -2.54
CA PRO A 629 -44.82 -15.46 -1.33
C PRO A 629 -44.07 -15.78 -0.04
N GLN A 630 -43.46 -16.99 0.08
CA GLN A 630 -42.64 -17.38 1.21
C GLN A 630 -41.37 -16.47 1.31
N TRP A 631 -40.73 -16.22 0.18
CA TRP A 631 -39.56 -15.32 0.13
C TRP A 631 -39.92 -13.88 0.46
N GLN A 632 -41.10 -13.38 0.02
CA GLN A 632 -41.58 -12.06 0.39
C GLN A 632 -41.72 -11.89 1.90
N GLN A 633 -42.37 -12.85 2.57
CA GLN A 633 -42.56 -12.83 4.01
C GLN A 633 -41.25 -12.89 4.79
N ILE A 634 -40.33 -13.79 4.40
CA ILE A 634 -39.03 -13.93 5.06
C ILE A 634 -38.16 -12.70 4.84
N THR A 635 -38.16 -12.16 3.63
CA THR A 635 -37.41 -10.94 3.29
C THR A 635 -37.93 -9.73 4.09
N ALA A 636 -39.24 -9.60 4.24
CA ALA A 636 -39.83 -8.56 5.08
C ALA A 636 -39.38 -8.68 6.55
N ALA A 637 -39.38 -9.89 7.09
CA ALA A 637 -38.92 -10.15 8.47
C ALA A 637 -37.42 -9.84 8.66
N ALA A 638 -36.59 -10.18 7.67
CA ALA A 638 -35.16 -9.87 7.68
C ALA A 638 -34.93 -8.34 7.67
N LEU A 639 -35.60 -7.62 6.77
CA LEU A 639 -35.46 -6.17 6.63
C LEU A 639 -35.98 -5.40 7.85
N GLN A 640 -37.02 -5.94 8.53
CA GLN A 640 -37.51 -5.39 9.78
C GLN A 640 -36.52 -5.60 10.95
N ALA A 641 -35.78 -6.71 10.94
CA ALA A 641 -34.81 -7.05 11.97
C ALA A 641 -33.45 -6.36 11.82
N LEU A 642 -33.11 -5.90 10.60
CA LEU A 642 -31.86 -5.20 10.29
C LEU A 642 -32.09 -3.70 10.33
N PRO A 643 -31.39 -2.93 11.22
CA PRO A 643 -31.55 -1.49 11.31
C PRO A 643 -31.19 -0.79 10.01
N GLN A 644 -31.84 0.34 9.75
CA GLN A 644 -31.53 1.23 8.65
C GLN A 644 -30.42 2.19 9.09
N SER A 645 -29.28 2.22 8.40
CA SER A 645 -28.20 3.15 8.73
C SER A 645 -28.65 4.59 8.48
N ARG A 646 -28.30 5.51 9.40
CA ARG A 646 -28.53 6.96 9.21
C ARG A 646 -27.87 7.50 7.94
N ASN A 647 -26.84 6.85 7.43
CA ASN A 647 -26.14 7.20 6.18
C ASN A 647 -26.82 6.66 4.93
N ASP A 648 -27.76 5.70 5.03
CA ASP A 648 -28.50 5.14 3.89
C ASP A 648 -29.72 6.00 3.49
N LEU A 649 -30.09 7.01 4.28
CA LEU A 649 -31.22 7.93 4.01
C LEU A 649 -31.01 8.77 2.73
N HIS A 650 -29.81 8.88 2.22
CA HIS A 650 -29.54 9.56 0.95
C HIS A 650 -29.80 8.71 -0.30
N TRP A 651 -30.07 7.40 -0.14
CA TRP A 651 -30.25 6.46 -1.27
C TRP A 651 -31.71 6.07 -1.56
N THR A 652 -32.61 6.33 -0.62
CA THR A 652 -34.04 5.90 -0.76
C THR A 652 -34.96 6.98 -1.32
N SER A 653 -34.51 8.23 -1.44
CA SER A 653 -35.36 9.36 -1.87
C SER A 653 -35.25 9.75 -3.35
N ALA A 654 -34.42 9.07 -4.16
CA ALA A 654 -34.12 9.48 -5.55
C ALA A 654 -34.54 8.49 -6.64
N ILE A 655 -35.42 7.53 -6.36
CA ILE A 655 -35.98 6.68 -7.43
C ILE A 655 -37.50 6.60 -7.26
N PRO A 656 -38.30 7.08 -8.24
CA PRO A 656 -39.75 6.95 -8.26
C PRO A 656 -40.20 5.50 -8.40
#